data_28872abadfe94ab4bac2a3c335140ea9
#
_entry.id   28872abadfe94ab4bac2a3c335140ea9
#
_cell.length_a   1.000
_cell.length_b   1.000
_cell.length_c   1.000
_cell.angle_alpha   90.00
_cell.angle_beta   90.00
_cell.angle_gamma   90.00
#
_symmetry.space_group_name_H-M   'P 1'
#
loop_
_entity.id
_entity.type
_entity.pdbx_description
1 polymer ?
#
loop_
_entity_poly.entity_id
_entity_poly.type
_entity_poly.pdbx_seq_one_letter_code
_entity_poly.pdbx_strand_id
1 'polypeptide(L)'
;MTKKILTCFVALFLTVVVYAQQRSVTGVVTAADDGQPLPQLAIQIKGTQRGVVTDLDGKYSITVPSAETVLVFAYTGYETQEIRVGEQTTINVVMQTANEEIDQVVVVGYGTGRKISSTVGKLASVDQKKLQERPTANALDALAGQVAGLSVLTMGGEPSARASLTLHGAGSLKGNTEPLYVVDGIPVNSIAGLNSNDFERVDVLTDASATSIYGSRAANGVVYITTKQGRSTEESGNVNLRASYGVSMLASDKFYEDHLSTPEYYNFQKEIGRLTDAQVQSLRNTYGDNTFEWWKYVYNQYTPTHTADISFQGMSGATSYYVSGGYYYSQGLRQGSSYNRYNARINVNTKMKSWLRMGANTGLNYAETHTNQDGRTSDVGLVSSVRPYLSPYDANGNEIEGQKIPGTNMYSRSYIDKMRINWYTSPSLTASGYVSIEPLQGLTVKTQAGVEANAYHFYSRLLPSFAGDGAGRGSETERASTLSTITTTAEYRMTWREKHHITPLLGHEYIYGYTKTLFVSGTRMSDDRLLLLDNAKTFRGSSSWYENWYNSFFGRLEYDYDSRYFVDASLRNDASSRFGRDNRNAIFWSVGGMWKAKHERVLQTVRWLDRLDVKFSIGTSGNSSYPDLDWKENYLHQSLVQTFTPYKGNQTFTIGTAGNPDLTWEKQLKMTAGVAFGIFDFLRGDISFYRRLTSSMYLDKPVPYTTGFRELFSNVGTLSNTGIDIRLDAVVWHDAKGNNITPYITFNYNRQRIEELFGGRNYWVIPGSGVAYAKGHPVEFCFPRFYRVNPDDGKPQWYLPDENDLSATQTNPNQVTSDFKSSLEQLTGKPVNAPMKGGFGFNADLMGFYVQCDFNFELGKWMFNNDRMWLTDPIAHELQNLSREVLTKKYWKQPGDIADFPSTQYSWTQADDRFLEDASFLRWKNLTIGYVFPKEWMARTRFFSSGKLYVTGRNLLTFTSFRGPDPELPINTSLGANPSTRQFAVGVELKF
;
A
#
# COMPACT_ATOMS: atom_id res chain seq x y z
N MET A 1 80.42 40.03 -22.80
CA MET A 1 79.55 39.95 -21.64
C MET A 1 78.41 38.91 -21.77
N THR A 2 78.20 38.33 -22.92
CA THR A 2 77.04 37.46 -23.15
C THR A 2 77.28 35.94 -22.88
N LYS A 3 78.52 35.48 -22.64
CA LYS A 3 78.80 34.11 -22.30
C LYS A 3 78.77 33.77 -20.78
N LYS A 4 78.85 34.77 -19.91
CA LYS A 4 78.83 34.59 -18.44
C LYS A 4 77.39 34.58 -17.89
N ILE A 5 76.44 35.17 -18.61
CA ILE A 5 75.03 35.22 -18.20
C ILE A 5 74.33 33.86 -18.53
N LEU A 6 74.73 33.22 -19.61
CA LEU A 6 74.17 31.89 -19.99
C LEU A 6 74.61 30.76 -19.06
N THR A 7 75.86 30.85 -18.53
CA THR A 7 76.37 29.86 -17.59
C THR A 7 75.73 29.98 -16.18
N CYS A 8 75.38 31.23 -15.78
CA CYS A 8 74.61 31.44 -14.52
C CYS A 8 73.15 30.99 -14.64
N PHE A 9 72.52 31.13 -15.83
CA PHE A 9 71.18 30.64 -16.08
C PHE A 9 71.09 29.09 -16.12
N VAL A 10 72.08 28.40 -16.68
CA VAL A 10 72.14 26.93 -16.71
C VAL A 10 72.55 26.41 -15.36
N ALA A 11 73.31 27.07 -14.53
CA ALA A 11 73.64 26.67 -13.15
C ALA A 11 72.47 26.91 -12.22
N LEU A 12 71.59 27.91 -12.50
CA LEU A 12 70.34 28.14 -11.70
C LEU A 12 69.24 27.19 -12.06
N PHE A 13 69.27 26.61 -13.28
CA PHE A 13 68.30 25.58 -13.69
C PHE A 13 68.64 24.15 -13.20
N LEU A 14 69.91 23.93 -12.78
CA LEU A 14 70.39 22.63 -12.29
C LEU A 14 70.28 22.47 -10.77
N THR A 15 69.88 23.51 -10.02
CA THR A 15 69.74 23.45 -8.57
C THR A 15 68.31 23.35 -8.05
N VAL A 16 67.27 23.17 -8.90
CA VAL A 16 65.86 22.93 -8.51
C VAL A 16 65.37 21.60 -9.10
N VAL A 17 66.22 20.55 -9.08
CA VAL A 17 65.73 19.18 -9.06
C VAL A 17 65.76 18.73 -7.61
N VAL A 18 64.77 19.16 -6.80
CA VAL A 18 64.47 18.49 -5.56
C VAL A 18 63.99 17.11 -5.95
N TYR A 19 64.81 16.11 -5.66
CA TYR A 19 64.43 14.71 -5.67
C TYR A 19 63.25 14.58 -4.70
N ALA A 20 62.00 14.60 -5.22
CA ALA A 20 60.89 14.00 -4.50
C ALA A 20 61.22 12.50 -4.42
N GLN A 21 61.68 12.05 -3.30
CA GLN A 21 61.86 10.62 -3.03
C GLN A 21 60.46 9.97 -3.14
N GLN A 22 60.23 9.36 -4.28
CA GLN A 22 59.08 8.52 -4.47
C GLN A 22 59.19 7.37 -3.46
N ARG A 23 58.27 7.33 -2.50
CA ARG A 23 58.22 6.32 -1.46
C ARG A 23 57.12 5.29 -1.78
N SER A 24 57.45 4.03 -1.78
CA SER A 24 56.46 2.96 -1.91
C SER A 24 55.94 2.61 -0.52
N VAL A 25 54.61 2.63 -0.39
CA VAL A 25 53.86 2.20 0.81
C VAL A 25 53.14 0.91 0.47
N THR A 26 53.34 -0.11 1.31
CA THR A 26 52.70 -1.43 1.19
C THR A 26 51.84 -1.73 2.40
N GLY A 27 50.95 -2.71 2.30
CA GLY A 27 50.17 -3.14 3.45
C GLY A 27 49.14 -4.19 3.07
N VAL A 28 48.36 -4.63 4.05
CA VAL A 28 47.25 -5.56 3.90
C VAL A 28 45.99 -4.89 4.40
N VAL A 29 44.89 -4.99 3.65
CA VAL A 29 43.59 -4.51 4.06
C VAL A 29 42.71 -5.72 4.39
N THR A 30 42.14 -5.72 5.59
CA THR A 30 41.25 -6.79 6.09
C THR A 30 39.91 -6.19 6.54
N ALA A 31 38.88 -7.02 6.57
CA ALA A 31 37.58 -6.64 7.12
C ALA A 31 37.63 -6.79 8.67
N ALA A 32 36.92 -5.91 9.38
CA ALA A 32 36.85 -5.95 10.84
C ALA A 32 35.92 -7.06 11.36
N ASP A 33 34.95 -7.46 10.56
CA ASP A 33 33.88 -8.40 10.90
C ASP A 33 34.35 -9.87 10.89
N ASP A 34 35.19 -10.25 9.92
CA ASP A 34 35.65 -11.65 9.76
C ASP A 34 37.18 -11.80 9.65
N GLY A 35 37.92 -10.68 9.67
CA GLY A 35 39.37 -10.65 9.52
C GLY A 35 39.88 -11.10 8.15
N GLN A 36 39.00 -11.34 7.17
CA GLN A 36 39.39 -11.77 5.83
C GLN A 36 40.01 -10.61 5.03
N PRO A 37 41.00 -10.92 4.13
CA PRO A 37 41.54 -9.91 3.24
C PRO A 37 40.46 -9.38 2.30
N LEU A 38 40.48 -8.08 2.02
CA LEU A 38 39.56 -7.40 1.11
C LEU A 38 40.22 -7.25 -0.26
N PRO A 39 39.90 -8.11 -1.24
CA PRO A 39 40.44 -8.01 -2.60
C PRO A 39 39.74 -6.87 -3.39
N GLN A 40 40.46 -6.26 -4.33
CA GLN A 40 39.98 -5.18 -5.19
C GLN A 40 39.46 -3.94 -4.44
N LEU A 41 39.87 -3.72 -3.21
CA LEU A 41 39.63 -2.50 -2.49
C LEU A 41 40.39 -1.36 -3.13
N ALA A 42 39.70 -0.24 -3.43
CA ALA A 42 40.34 0.93 -4.02
C ALA A 42 41.12 1.74 -2.99
N ILE A 43 42.40 2.03 -3.30
CA ILE A 43 43.26 2.88 -2.50
C ILE A 43 43.68 4.06 -3.39
N GLN A 44 43.27 5.27 -3.04
CA GLN A 44 43.50 6.48 -3.84
C GLN A 44 44.29 7.51 -3.04
N ILE A 45 45.19 8.21 -3.70
CA ILE A 45 45.85 9.39 -3.14
C ILE A 45 44.86 10.55 -3.14
N LYS A 46 44.51 11.06 -1.94
CA LYS A 46 43.53 12.16 -1.76
C LYS A 46 43.82 13.34 -2.66
N GLY A 47 42.82 13.81 -3.39
CA GLY A 47 42.93 14.95 -4.32
C GLY A 47 43.58 14.64 -5.65
N THR A 48 43.87 13.36 -5.98
CA THR A 48 44.42 12.95 -7.28
C THR A 48 43.61 11.83 -7.91
N GLN A 49 43.83 11.54 -9.19
CA GLN A 49 43.27 10.33 -9.85
C GLN A 49 44.19 9.11 -9.76
N ARG A 50 45.28 9.16 -8.99
CA ARG A 50 46.21 8.05 -8.82
C ARG A 50 45.76 7.14 -7.69
N GLY A 51 45.62 5.86 -7.98
CA GLY A 51 45.26 4.85 -7.02
C GLY A 51 45.67 3.45 -7.46
N VAL A 52 45.54 2.51 -6.56
CA VAL A 52 45.77 1.06 -6.80
C VAL A 52 44.60 0.30 -6.18
N VAL A 53 44.50 -0.98 -6.51
CA VAL A 53 43.55 -1.89 -5.84
C VAL A 53 44.33 -3.00 -5.13
N THR A 54 43.73 -3.56 -4.08
CA THR A 54 44.29 -4.72 -3.38
C THR A 54 44.20 -5.97 -4.22
N ASP A 55 45.17 -6.88 -4.08
CA ASP A 55 45.18 -8.23 -4.67
C ASP A 55 44.23 -9.21 -3.94
N LEU A 56 44.20 -10.48 -4.34
CA LEU A 56 43.34 -11.52 -3.72
C LEU A 56 43.65 -11.78 -2.23
N ASP A 57 44.86 -11.45 -1.79
CA ASP A 57 45.28 -11.55 -0.37
C ASP A 57 45.08 -10.23 0.38
N GLY A 58 44.41 -9.23 -0.21
CA GLY A 58 44.21 -7.89 0.38
C GLY A 58 45.47 -7.04 0.40
N LYS A 59 46.58 -7.45 -0.25
CA LYS A 59 47.85 -6.73 -0.26
C LYS A 59 47.81 -5.60 -1.31
N TYR A 60 48.49 -4.52 -1.01
CA TYR A 60 48.65 -3.40 -1.94
C TYR A 60 50.07 -2.82 -1.90
N SER A 61 50.42 -2.11 -2.97
CA SER A 61 51.63 -1.30 -3.07
C SER A 61 51.34 -0.03 -3.85
N ILE A 62 51.54 1.11 -3.23
CA ILE A 62 51.29 2.43 -3.86
C ILE A 62 52.47 3.35 -3.66
N THR A 63 52.87 4.02 -4.73
CA THR A 63 53.94 5.00 -4.68
C THR A 63 53.36 6.40 -4.39
N VAL A 64 53.82 6.98 -3.30
CA VAL A 64 53.35 8.28 -2.80
C VAL A 64 54.40 9.37 -2.96
N PRO A 65 54.01 10.62 -3.22
CA PRO A 65 54.98 11.71 -3.48
C PRO A 65 55.61 12.27 -2.20
N SER A 66 55.00 12.13 -1.03
CA SER A 66 55.56 12.65 0.23
C SER A 66 54.97 11.97 1.47
N ALA A 67 55.57 12.17 2.65
CA ALA A 67 55.03 11.74 3.93
C ALA A 67 53.68 12.41 4.30
N GLU A 68 53.40 13.57 3.76
CA GLU A 68 52.13 14.31 3.96
C GLU A 68 50.96 13.74 3.18
N THR A 69 51.19 12.73 2.31
CA THR A 69 50.18 12.11 1.47
C THR A 69 49.13 11.41 2.32
N VAL A 70 47.86 11.64 2.01
CA VAL A 70 46.72 10.93 2.62
C VAL A 70 46.23 9.87 1.62
N LEU A 71 46.17 8.64 2.07
CA LEU A 71 45.56 7.53 1.34
C LEU A 71 44.10 7.36 1.73
N VAL A 72 43.23 7.24 0.75
CA VAL A 72 41.79 6.99 0.94
C VAL A 72 41.54 5.55 0.59
N PHE A 73 41.08 4.76 1.54
CA PHE A 73 40.69 3.35 1.41
C PHE A 73 39.17 3.30 1.28
N ALA A 74 38.66 2.86 0.13
CA ALA A 74 37.24 2.79 -0.15
C ALA A 74 36.87 1.40 -0.69
N TYR A 75 35.85 0.79 -0.09
CA TYR A 75 35.29 -0.48 -0.52
C TYR A 75 33.78 -0.50 -0.29
N THR A 76 33.04 -1.09 -1.21
CA THR A 76 31.56 -1.15 -1.11
C THR A 76 31.16 -2.00 0.11
N GLY A 77 30.33 -1.42 0.97
CA GLY A 77 29.90 -2.07 2.23
C GLY A 77 30.83 -1.78 3.43
N TYR A 78 31.88 -0.95 3.27
CA TYR A 78 32.78 -0.57 4.34
C TYR A 78 32.88 0.95 4.47
N GLU A 79 33.21 1.42 5.68
CA GLU A 79 33.45 2.85 5.92
C GLU A 79 34.75 3.29 5.24
N THR A 80 34.68 4.38 4.48
CA THR A 80 35.86 4.95 3.85
C THR A 80 36.81 5.48 4.90
N GLN A 81 38.08 5.03 4.91
CA GLN A 81 39.11 5.47 5.84
C GLN A 81 40.14 6.33 5.14
N GLU A 82 40.55 7.41 5.79
CA GLU A 82 41.62 8.30 5.34
C GLU A 82 42.81 8.19 6.28
N ILE A 83 43.96 7.76 5.75
CA ILE A 83 45.16 7.53 6.55
C ILE A 83 46.31 8.34 5.99
N ARG A 84 46.92 9.19 6.80
CA ARG A 84 48.14 9.92 6.46
C ARG A 84 49.33 8.99 6.52
N VAL A 85 50.15 8.96 5.47
CA VAL A 85 51.27 8.05 5.32
C VAL A 85 52.35 8.25 6.42
N GLY A 86 52.70 9.49 6.74
CA GLY A 86 53.72 9.83 7.70
C GLY A 86 55.07 9.17 7.36
N GLU A 87 55.76 8.65 8.38
CA GLU A 87 57.02 7.93 8.24
C GLU A 87 56.90 6.44 7.90
N GLN A 88 55.64 5.93 7.80
CA GLN A 88 55.34 4.50 7.63
C GLN A 88 55.60 4.03 6.21
N THR A 89 56.22 2.86 6.05
CA THR A 89 56.37 2.17 4.77
C THR A 89 55.43 0.98 4.64
N THR A 90 54.79 0.56 5.75
CA THR A 90 53.80 -0.49 5.79
C THR A 90 52.60 0.02 6.59
N ILE A 91 51.40 0.06 5.93
CA ILE A 91 50.19 0.49 6.58
C ILE A 91 49.17 -0.61 6.38
N ASN A 92 48.86 -1.37 7.43
CA ASN A 92 47.80 -2.36 7.46
C ASN A 92 46.50 -1.65 7.92
N VAL A 93 45.42 -1.94 7.21
CA VAL A 93 44.13 -1.27 7.45
C VAL A 93 43.05 -2.30 7.76
N VAL A 94 42.29 -2.07 8.82
CA VAL A 94 41.11 -2.86 9.15
C VAL A 94 39.91 -2.03 8.82
N MET A 95 39.15 -2.42 7.77
CA MET A 95 37.96 -1.71 7.31
C MET A 95 36.76 -2.12 8.18
N GLN A 96 36.10 -1.10 8.73
CA GLN A 96 34.83 -1.29 9.45
C GLN A 96 33.70 -1.43 8.44
N THR A 97 32.78 -2.37 8.66
CA THR A 97 31.57 -2.46 7.86
C THR A 97 30.77 -1.17 7.97
N ALA A 98 30.42 -0.59 6.83
CA ALA A 98 29.52 0.54 6.81
C ALA A 98 28.15 0.10 7.34
N ASN A 99 27.58 0.88 8.25
CA ASN A 99 26.21 0.66 8.69
C ASN A 99 25.30 0.85 7.47
N GLU A 100 24.82 -0.25 6.85
CA GLU A 100 24.11 -0.26 5.56
C GLU A 100 22.94 0.72 5.49
N GLU A 101 22.25 1.00 6.60
CA GLU A 101 21.12 1.93 6.63
C GLU A 101 21.51 3.42 6.56
N ILE A 102 22.72 3.79 6.99
CA ILE A 102 23.11 5.21 7.11
C ILE A 102 23.68 5.75 5.79
N ASP A 103 24.31 4.90 5.01
CA ASP A 103 24.96 5.29 3.75
C ASP A 103 24.14 5.01 2.49
N GLN A 104 22.93 4.46 2.61
CA GLN A 104 22.04 4.27 1.47
C GLN A 104 21.70 5.59 0.81
N VAL A 105 21.84 5.63 -0.52
CA VAL A 105 21.48 6.77 -1.34
C VAL A 105 20.02 6.66 -1.74
N VAL A 106 19.23 7.66 -1.38
CA VAL A 106 17.83 7.80 -1.77
C VAL A 106 17.65 8.94 -2.76
N VAL A 107 16.71 8.81 -3.66
CA VAL A 107 16.24 9.91 -4.48
C VAL A 107 15.02 10.52 -3.81
N VAL A 108 15.18 11.69 -3.24
CA VAL A 108 14.06 12.44 -2.66
C VAL A 108 13.65 13.55 -3.62
N GLY A 109 12.44 13.46 -4.12
CA GLY A 109 11.95 14.38 -5.14
C GLY A 109 12.57 14.11 -6.52
N TYR A 110 12.75 15.16 -7.29
CA TYR A 110 13.29 15.11 -8.67
C TYR A 110 14.80 15.33 -8.75
N GLY A 111 15.47 15.46 -7.59
CA GLY A 111 16.91 15.70 -7.50
C GLY A 111 17.77 14.47 -7.76
N THR A 112 19.07 14.66 -7.62
CA THR A 112 20.05 13.57 -7.64
C THR A 112 20.05 12.82 -6.31
N GLY A 113 20.49 11.55 -6.34
CA GLY A 113 20.51 10.68 -5.15
C GLY A 113 21.34 11.26 -4.00
N ARG A 114 20.85 11.06 -2.78
CA ARG A 114 21.45 11.57 -1.53
C ARG A 114 21.50 10.47 -0.47
N LYS A 115 22.42 10.59 0.47
CA LYS A 115 22.45 9.73 1.65
C LYS A 115 21.21 9.97 2.50
N ILE A 116 20.59 8.91 3.01
CA ILE A 116 19.44 8.99 3.95
C ILE A 116 19.82 9.88 5.14
N SER A 117 21.04 9.74 5.63
CA SER A 117 21.57 10.50 6.77
C SER A 117 21.63 12.01 6.55
N SER A 118 21.62 12.49 5.30
CA SER A 118 21.62 13.93 4.96
C SER A 118 20.24 14.45 4.54
N THR A 119 19.21 13.63 4.59
CA THR A 119 17.84 14.02 4.22
C THR A 119 17.11 14.61 5.42
N VAL A 120 16.66 15.84 5.31
CA VAL A 120 15.88 16.55 6.35
C VAL A 120 14.52 15.90 6.53
N GLY A 121 13.86 15.54 5.43
CA GLY A 121 12.53 14.95 5.41
C GLY A 121 12.48 13.58 6.09
N LYS A 122 11.32 13.25 6.67
CA LYS A 122 11.06 11.93 7.25
C LYS A 122 10.81 10.90 6.16
N LEU A 123 11.62 9.88 6.16
CA LEU A 123 11.63 8.79 5.20
C LEU A 123 11.64 7.46 5.96
N ALA A 124 10.76 6.53 5.57
CA ALA A 124 10.81 5.14 6.01
C ALA A 124 11.13 4.26 4.80
N SER A 125 12.23 3.52 4.86
CA SER A 125 12.68 2.63 3.79
C SER A 125 12.40 1.18 4.15
N VAL A 126 11.94 0.39 3.20
CA VAL A 126 11.75 -1.06 3.33
C VAL A 126 12.59 -1.76 2.27
N ASP A 127 13.50 -2.59 2.75
CA ASP A 127 14.51 -3.24 1.94
C ASP A 127 13.98 -4.38 1.08
N GLN A 128 14.74 -4.68 0.03
CA GLN A 128 14.52 -5.77 -0.90
C GLN A 128 14.26 -7.12 -0.23
N LYS A 129 15.03 -7.51 0.81
CA LYS A 129 14.88 -8.79 1.51
C LYS A 129 13.47 -8.99 2.06
N LYS A 130 12.85 -7.92 2.62
CA LYS A 130 11.50 -7.96 3.19
C LYS A 130 10.39 -8.05 2.14
N LEU A 131 10.66 -7.61 0.92
CA LEU A 131 9.68 -7.53 -0.18
C LEU A 131 9.61 -8.81 -1.01
N GLN A 132 10.72 -9.55 -1.14
CA GLN A 132 10.89 -10.60 -2.16
C GLN A 132 10.49 -12.00 -1.74
N GLU A 133 10.49 -12.33 -0.46
CA GLU A 133 10.24 -13.69 0.03
C GLU A 133 8.76 -13.98 0.29
N ARG A 134 7.89 -13.08 -0.15
CA ARG A 134 6.45 -13.17 0.03
C ARG A 134 5.76 -13.38 -1.32
N PRO A 135 5.31 -14.60 -1.65
CA PRO A 135 4.58 -14.84 -2.89
C PRO A 135 3.19 -14.20 -2.81
N THR A 136 3.10 -12.95 -3.20
CA THR A 136 1.87 -12.17 -3.19
C THR A 136 1.63 -11.48 -4.53
N ALA A 137 0.39 -11.38 -4.96
CA ALA A 137 0.02 -10.58 -6.11
C ALA A 137 0.29 -9.09 -5.88
N ASN A 138 0.14 -8.64 -4.62
CA ASN A 138 0.27 -7.24 -4.24
C ASN A 138 1.53 -7.01 -3.40
N ALA A 139 2.54 -6.37 -3.99
CA ALA A 139 3.81 -6.06 -3.33
C ALA A 139 3.66 -5.15 -2.09
N LEU A 140 2.60 -4.32 -2.03
CA LEU A 140 2.34 -3.40 -0.90
C LEU A 140 1.96 -4.12 0.39
N ASP A 141 1.44 -5.34 0.31
CA ASP A 141 1.10 -6.12 1.50
C ASP A 141 2.33 -6.38 2.40
N ALA A 142 3.52 -6.35 1.81
CA ALA A 142 4.77 -6.46 2.54
C ALA A 142 5.10 -5.24 3.42
N LEU A 143 4.46 -4.10 3.20
CA LEU A 143 4.65 -2.87 4.00
C LEU A 143 3.83 -2.88 5.29
N ALA A 144 2.87 -3.80 5.45
CA ALA A 144 2.02 -3.88 6.64
C ALA A 144 2.85 -4.06 7.91
N GLY A 145 2.70 -3.15 8.87
CA GLY A 145 3.45 -3.14 10.12
C GLY A 145 4.94 -2.76 10.03
N GLN A 146 5.47 -2.44 8.82
CA GLN A 146 6.88 -2.07 8.63
C GLN A 146 7.13 -0.56 8.75
N VAL A 147 6.12 0.25 8.47
CA VAL A 147 6.21 1.72 8.47
C VAL A 147 5.24 2.29 9.48
N ALA A 148 5.75 3.07 10.44
CA ALA A 148 4.92 3.75 11.44
C ALA A 148 3.95 4.72 10.75
N GLY A 149 2.69 4.70 11.14
CA GLY A 149 1.63 5.54 10.57
C GLY A 149 1.00 5.04 9.27
N LEU A 150 1.57 4.01 8.63
CA LEU A 150 1.01 3.40 7.43
C LEU A 150 0.08 2.24 7.80
N SER A 151 -1.18 2.32 7.39
CA SER A 151 -2.15 1.23 7.40
C SER A 151 -2.19 0.60 6.02
N VAL A 152 -2.11 -0.72 5.95
CA VAL A 152 -2.19 -1.51 4.72
C VAL A 152 -3.24 -2.57 4.94
N LEU A 153 -4.41 -2.40 4.33
CA LEU A 153 -5.55 -3.27 4.46
C LEU A 153 -5.89 -3.90 3.10
N THR A 154 -6.15 -5.20 3.07
CA THR A 154 -6.45 -5.92 1.82
C THR A 154 -7.94 -6.21 1.73
N MET A 155 -8.53 -6.02 0.54
CA MET A 155 -9.95 -6.27 0.25
C MET A 155 -10.26 -7.79 0.18
N GLY A 156 -10.06 -8.51 1.30
CA GLY A 156 -10.35 -9.95 1.38
C GLY A 156 -9.32 -10.85 0.70
N GLY A 157 -9.65 -12.13 0.55
CA GLY A 157 -8.75 -13.18 0.07
C GLY A 157 -8.77 -13.44 -1.44
N GLU A 158 -9.35 -12.56 -2.26
CA GLU A 158 -9.26 -12.70 -3.71
C GLU A 158 -7.81 -12.54 -4.19
N PRO A 159 -7.33 -13.39 -5.10
CA PRO A 159 -5.95 -13.33 -5.59
C PRO A 159 -5.56 -12.00 -6.25
N SER A 160 -6.53 -11.31 -6.86
CA SER A 160 -6.37 -10.01 -7.51
C SER A 160 -6.67 -8.82 -6.58
N ALA A 161 -6.97 -9.07 -5.29
CA ALA A 161 -7.37 -8.03 -4.35
C ALA A 161 -6.30 -6.94 -4.21
N ARG A 162 -6.73 -5.69 -4.25
CA ARG A 162 -5.85 -4.53 -4.03
C ARG A 162 -5.70 -4.26 -2.54
N ALA A 163 -4.51 -3.84 -2.13
CA ALA A 163 -4.33 -3.25 -0.82
C ALA A 163 -4.68 -1.77 -0.86
N SER A 164 -5.42 -1.31 0.14
CA SER A 164 -5.67 0.10 0.41
C SER A 164 -4.63 0.62 1.39
N LEU A 165 -3.98 1.72 1.06
CA LEU A 165 -2.97 2.35 1.89
C LEU A 165 -3.49 3.67 2.44
N THR A 166 -3.32 3.86 3.74
CA THR A 166 -3.65 5.13 4.40
C THR A 166 -2.52 5.53 5.34
N LEU A 167 -2.02 6.75 5.17
CA LEU A 167 -0.94 7.30 6.01
C LEU A 167 -1.48 8.34 6.98
N HIS A 168 -1.18 8.18 8.29
CA HIS A 168 -1.61 9.10 9.36
C HIS A 168 -3.13 9.33 9.41
N GLY A 169 -3.93 8.28 9.12
CA GLY A 169 -5.39 8.35 9.04
C GLY A 169 -5.91 9.01 7.75
N ALA A 170 -7.22 9.05 7.59
CA ALA A 170 -7.84 9.70 6.43
C ALA A 170 -7.51 11.21 6.41
N GLY A 171 -7.00 11.69 5.29
CA GLY A 171 -6.63 13.10 5.09
C GLY A 171 -7.75 13.98 4.58
N SER A 172 -8.83 13.37 4.08
CA SER A 172 -10.03 14.02 3.58
C SER A 172 -11.25 13.17 3.96
N LEU A 173 -12.44 13.76 3.93
CA LEU A 173 -13.71 13.06 4.16
C LEU A 173 -14.21 12.39 2.88
N LYS A 174 -13.98 13.00 1.73
CA LYS A 174 -14.46 12.55 0.41
C LYS A 174 -13.36 12.54 -0.66
N GLY A 175 -12.34 13.36 -0.51
CA GLY A 175 -11.18 13.37 -1.40
C GLY A 175 -10.34 12.11 -1.30
N ASN A 176 -9.41 11.93 -2.24
CA ASN A 176 -8.48 10.81 -2.22
C ASN A 176 -7.68 10.76 -0.90
N THR A 177 -7.57 9.59 -0.31
CA THR A 177 -6.82 9.32 0.92
C THR A 177 -5.59 8.44 0.71
N GLU A 178 -5.42 7.88 -0.50
CA GLU A 178 -4.25 7.06 -0.84
C GLU A 178 -3.01 7.92 -1.11
N PRO A 179 -1.81 7.42 -0.81
CA PRO A 179 -0.56 8.10 -1.15
C PRO A 179 -0.33 8.12 -2.66
N LEU A 180 0.51 9.05 -3.12
CA LEU A 180 1.00 9.08 -4.50
C LEU A 180 2.02 7.94 -4.70
N TYR A 181 1.85 7.16 -5.76
CA TYR A 181 2.84 6.16 -6.18
C TYR A 181 3.80 6.76 -7.21
N VAL A 182 5.09 6.56 -6.99
CA VAL A 182 6.16 7.01 -7.91
C VAL A 182 7.08 5.83 -8.18
N VAL A 183 7.29 5.49 -9.46
CA VAL A 183 8.18 4.40 -9.88
C VAL A 183 9.32 4.98 -10.72
N ASP A 184 10.55 4.84 -10.25
CA ASP A 184 11.76 5.36 -10.91
C ASP A 184 11.65 6.86 -11.31
N GLY A 185 10.96 7.65 -10.46
CA GLY A 185 10.76 9.08 -10.64
C GLY A 185 9.52 9.47 -11.47
N ILE A 186 8.75 8.51 -11.97
CA ILE A 186 7.50 8.78 -12.70
C ILE A 186 6.29 8.47 -11.82
N PRO A 187 5.36 9.43 -11.66
CA PRO A 187 4.09 9.19 -11.00
C PRO A 187 3.24 8.19 -11.79
N VAL A 188 2.63 7.23 -11.08
CA VAL A 188 1.74 6.21 -11.64
C VAL A 188 0.44 6.14 -10.86
N ASN A 189 -0.64 5.72 -11.51
CA ASN A 189 -1.95 5.56 -10.87
C ASN A 189 -2.07 4.24 -10.10
N SER A 190 -1.32 3.22 -10.51
CA SER A 190 -1.39 1.89 -9.90
C SER A 190 -0.06 1.16 -9.99
N ILE A 191 0.25 0.40 -8.94
CA ILE A 191 1.40 -0.50 -8.89
C ILE A 191 1.00 -1.97 -8.84
N ALA A 192 -0.29 -2.28 -9.02
CA ALA A 192 -0.82 -3.65 -8.91
C ALA A 192 -0.20 -4.64 -9.93
N GLY A 193 0.25 -4.13 -11.09
CA GLY A 193 0.91 -4.93 -12.12
C GLY A 193 2.41 -5.15 -11.89
N LEU A 194 3.02 -4.50 -10.91
CA LEU A 194 4.46 -4.58 -10.69
C LEU A 194 4.85 -5.85 -9.92
N ASN A 195 5.99 -6.41 -10.30
CA ASN A 195 6.58 -7.54 -9.59
C ASN A 195 7.49 -7.05 -8.46
N SER A 196 7.22 -7.49 -7.22
CA SER A 196 8.06 -7.15 -6.06
C SER A 196 9.52 -7.63 -6.20
N ASN A 197 9.76 -8.65 -7.02
CA ASN A 197 11.11 -9.16 -7.30
C ASN A 197 11.96 -8.16 -8.11
N ASP A 198 11.33 -7.21 -8.81
CA ASP A 198 12.01 -6.13 -9.53
C ASP A 198 12.33 -4.93 -8.64
N PHE A 199 11.84 -4.88 -7.39
CA PHE A 199 12.09 -3.77 -6.49
C PHE A 199 13.48 -3.88 -5.86
N GLU A 200 14.21 -2.79 -5.89
CA GLU A 200 15.42 -2.57 -5.09
C GLU A 200 15.01 -2.13 -3.69
N ARG A 201 14.07 -1.16 -3.62
CA ARG A 201 13.63 -0.52 -2.39
C ARG A 201 12.27 0.16 -2.54
N VAL A 202 11.53 0.24 -1.43
CA VAL A 202 10.33 1.06 -1.31
C VAL A 202 10.53 2.08 -0.20
N ASP A 203 10.41 3.36 -0.53
CA ASP A 203 10.55 4.48 0.38
C ASP A 203 9.20 5.16 0.59
N VAL A 204 8.80 5.35 1.84
CA VAL A 204 7.56 6.04 2.20
C VAL A 204 7.90 7.42 2.76
N LEU A 205 7.49 8.46 2.03
CA LEU A 205 7.70 9.86 2.38
C LEU A 205 6.48 10.38 3.13
N THR A 206 6.63 10.85 4.35
CA THR A 206 5.50 11.12 5.25
C THR A 206 5.31 12.58 5.59
N ASP A 207 6.36 13.39 5.66
CA ASP A 207 6.34 14.77 6.13
C ASP A 207 6.28 15.82 5.00
N ALA A 208 6.17 17.09 5.39
CA ALA A 208 6.06 18.20 4.44
C ALA A 208 7.32 18.40 3.60
N SER A 209 8.51 18.32 4.19
CA SER A 209 9.79 18.54 3.50
C SER A 209 10.03 17.50 2.41
N ALA A 210 9.71 16.23 2.68
CA ALA A 210 9.88 15.16 1.72
C ALA A 210 8.79 15.15 0.62
N THR A 211 7.56 15.60 0.91
CA THR A 211 6.41 15.45 0.01
C THR A 211 6.07 16.69 -0.81
N SER A 212 6.42 17.91 -0.35
CA SER A 212 5.99 19.17 -0.98
C SER A 212 6.48 19.36 -2.42
N ILE A 213 7.62 18.80 -2.77
CA ILE A 213 8.15 18.87 -4.13
C ILE A 213 7.28 18.10 -5.15
N TYR A 214 6.51 17.10 -4.69
CA TYR A 214 5.52 16.39 -5.50
C TYR A 214 4.17 17.11 -5.56
N GLY A 215 4.02 18.22 -4.82
CA GLY A 215 2.93 19.17 -4.89
C GLY A 215 1.58 18.62 -4.46
N SER A 216 0.58 18.96 -5.27
CA SER A 216 -0.84 18.74 -4.98
C SER A 216 -1.27 17.27 -4.92
N ARG A 217 -0.49 16.35 -5.41
CA ARG A 217 -0.83 14.92 -5.42
C ARG A 217 -0.25 14.17 -4.22
N ALA A 218 0.64 14.81 -3.46
CA ALA A 218 1.35 14.19 -2.34
C ALA A 218 0.75 14.52 -0.96
N ALA A 219 -0.50 15.00 -0.94
CA ALA A 219 -1.19 15.33 0.31
C ALA A 219 -1.21 14.17 1.30
N ASN A 220 -1.38 12.95 0.83
CA ASN A 220 -1.47 11.75 1.66
C ASN A 220 -0.15 10.97 1.77
N GLY A 221 1.00 11.61 1.42
CA GLY A 221 2.31 10.98 1.39
C GLY A 221 2.68 10.47 -0.01
N VAL A 222 3.89 9.91 -0.11
CA VAL A 222 4.40 9.32 -1.35
C VAL A 222 5.00 7.97 -1.06
N VAL A 223 4.65 6.97 -1.87
CA VAL A 223 5.31 5.66 -1.91
C VAL A 223 6.20 5.65 -3.15
N TYR A 224 7.50 5.79 -2.92
CA TYR A 224 8.51 5.83 -3.97
C TYR A 224 9.13 4.44 -4.13
N ILE A 225 9.02 3.88 -5.32
CA ILE A 225 9.55 2.56 -5.66
C ILE A 225 10.76 2.76 -6.56
N THR A 226 11.91 2.30 -6.10
CA THR A 226 13.12 2.19 -6.91
C THR A 226 13.22 0.76 -7.42
N THR A 227 13.33 0.59 -8.74
CA THR A 227 13.51 -0.73 -9.33
C THR A 227 14.99 -1.05 -9.52
N LYS A 228 15.31 -2.35 -9.61
CA LYS A 228 16.67 -2.84 -9.75
C LYS A 228 17.36 -2.30 -10.99
N GLN A 229 18.62 -1.98 -10.82
CA GLN A 229 19.52 -1.52 -11.86
C GLN A 229 20.73 -2.46 -11.95
N GLY A 230 21.44 -2.49 -13.06
CA GLY A 230 22.73 -3.18 -13.12
C GLY A 230 23.74 -2.54 -12.17
N ARG A 231 24.51 -3.34 -11.46
CA ARG A 231 25.51 -2.87 -10.48
C ARG A 231 26.90 -2.84 -11.08
N SER A 232 27.67 -1.82 -10.76
CA SER A 232 29.04 -1.63 -11.25
C SER A 232 30.06 -2.65 -10.74
N THR A 233 29.72 -3.41 -9.71
CA THR A 233 30.59 -4.47 -9.13
C THR A 233 30.48 -5.80 -9.86
N GLU A 234 29.59 -5.92 -10.86
CA GLU A 234 29.29 -7.17 -11.56
C GLU A 234 29.63 -7.04 -13.06
N GLU A 235 30.94 -7.03 -13.40
CA GLU A 235 31.37 -7.01 -14.80
C GLU A 235 30.93 -8.24 -15.59
N SER A 236 30.70 -9.38 -14.90
CA SER A 236 30.37 -10.68 -15.50
C SER A 236 28.89 -11.01 -15.45
N GLY A 237 27.99 -10.09 -15.32
CA GLY A 237 26.53 -10.33 -15.35
C GLY A 237 26.04 -11.50 -14.49
N ASN A 238 25.07 -11.27 -13.62
CA ASN A 238 24.48 -12.33 -12.78
C ASN A 238 23.07 -12.69 -13.28
N VAL A 239 22.82 -14.00 -13.39
CA VAL A 239 21.48 -14.56 -13.61
C VAL A 239 20.92 -15.00 -12.26
N ASN A 240 19.72 -14.57 -11.94
CA ASN A 240 19.02 -15.00 -10.73
C ASN A 240 17.72 -15.70 -11.14
N LEU A 241 17.55 -16.95 -10.69
CA LEU A 241 16.33 -17.74 -10.83
C LEU A 241 15.67 -17.86 -9.48
N ARG A 242 14.37 -17.60 -9.44
CA ARG A 242 13.54 -17.79 -8.25
C ARG A 242 12.28 -18.55 -8.63
N ALA A 243 11.91 -19.54 -7.83
CA ALA A 243 10.65 -20.25 -7.98
C ALA A 243 10.06 -20.52 -6.60
N SER A 244 8.73 -20.44 -6.49
CA SER A 244 8.04 -20.89 -5.29
C SER A 244 6.72 -21.58 -5.63
N TYR A 245 6.36 -22.52 -4.77
CA TYR A 245 5.06 -23.19 -4.75
C TYR A 245 4.43 -23.01 -3.39
N GLY A 246 3.18 -22.57 -3.36
CA GLY A 246 2.41 -22.36 -2.14
C GLY A 246 1.03 -22.96 -2.21
N VAL A 247 0.45 -23.12 -1.02
CA VAL A 247 -0.93 -23.55 -0.83
C VAL A 247 -1.61 -22.54 0.08
N SER A 248 -2.75 -22.03 -0.37
CA SER A 248 -3.59 -21.13 0.42
C SER A 248 -4.83 -21.87 0.91
N MET A 249 -5.29 -21.50 2.10
CA MET A 249 -6.50 -22.02 2.73
C MET A 249 -7.21 -20.90 3.49
N LEU A 250 -8.38 -21.14 3.98
CA LEU A 250 -9.13 -20.17 4.81
C LEU A 250 -8.32 -19.79 6.06
N ALA A 251 -8.20 -18.49 6.34
CA ALA A 251 -7.42 -17.99 7.48
C ALA A 251 -8.08 -18.34 8.83
N SER A 252 -9.42 -18.33 8.87
CA SER A 252 -10.21 -18.73 10.05
C SER A 252 -11.56 -19.29 9.61
N ASP A 253 -11.94 -20.38 10.19
CA ASP A 253 -13.24 -21.07 9.99
C ASP A 253 -14.28 -20.74 11.09
N LYS A 254 -13.85 -20.08 12.18
CA LYS A 254 -14.70 -19.78 13.35
C LYS A 254 -16.04 -19.15 13.02
N PHE A 255 -16.07 -18.19 12.09
CA PHE A 255 -17.31 -17.53 11.67
C PHE A 255 -18.27 -18.52 11.01
N TYR A 256 -17.75 -19.45 10.21
CA TYR A 256 -18.55 -20.43 9.46
C TYR A 256 -18.99 -21.61 10.32
N GLU A 257 -18.22 -21.95 11.36
CA GLU A 257 -18.55 -23.01 12.33
C GLU A 257 -19.59 -22.57 13.37
N ASP A 258 -19.80 -21.23 13.51
CA ASP A 258 -20.81 -20.67 14.43
C ASP A 258 -22.26 -20.77 13.90
N HIS A 259 -22.54 -21.67 12.97
CA HIS A 259 -23.88 -21.87 12.44
C HIS A 259 -24.57 -23.07 13.09
N LEU A 260 -25.92 -23.04 13.14
CA LEU A 260 -26.69 -24.14 13.68
C LEU A 260 -26.51 -25.43 12.86
N SER A 261 -26.31 -26.54 13.53
CA SER A 261 -26.46 -27.86 12.93
C SER A 261 -27.94 -28.16 12.63
N THR A 262 -28.21 -29.14 11.79
CA THR A 262 -29.57 -29.53 11.44
C THR A 262 -30.45 -29.89 12.65
N PRO A 263 -29.98 -30.70 13.62
CA PRO A 263 -30.75 -30.95 14.83
C PRO A 263 -30.99 -29.69 15.67
N GLU A 264 -29.97 -28.83 15.82
CA GLU A 264 -30.11 -27.57 16.55
C GLU A 264 -31.12 -26.64 15.84
N TYR A 265 -31.06 -26.55 14.51
CA TYR A 265 -32.00 -25.76 13.71
C TYR A 265 -33.46 -26.24 13.90
N TYR A 266 -33.73 -27.54 13.79
CA TYR A 266 -35.07 -28.09 13.96
C TYR A 266 -35.62 -27.82 15.37
N ASN A 267 -34.80 -28.05 16.39
CA ASN A 267 -35.19 -27.84 17.79
C ASN A 267 -35.46 -26.35 18.06
N PHE A 268 -34.61 -25.46 17.56
CA PHE A 268 -34.79 -24.04 17.76
C PHE A 268 -36.03 -23.49 17.01
N GLN A 269 -36.25 -23.90 15.75
CA GLN A 269 -37.42 -23.48 14.98
C GLN A 269 -38.73 -23.99 15.61
N LYS A 270 -38.73 -25.18 16.26
CA LYS A 270 -39.81 -25.67 17.04
C LYS A 270 -40.03 -24.85 18.33
N GLU A 271 -38.93 -24.54 19.04
CA GLU A 271 -38.99 -23.76 20.28
C GLU A 271 -39.62 -22.37 20.06
N ILE A 272 -39.28 -21.70 19.00
CA ILE A 272 -39.85 -20.40 18.66
C ILE A 272 -41.22 -20.46 17.96
N GLY A 273 -41.82 -21.66 17.86
CA GLY A 273 -43.16 -21.88 17.32
C GLY A 273 -43.29 -21.81 15.80
N ARG A 274 -42.14 -21.82 15.05
CA ARG A 274 -42.14 -21.79 13.58
C ARG A 274 -42.36 -23.13 12.93
N LEU A 275 -41.96 -24.21 13.58
CA LEU A 275 -42.21 -25.58 13.17
C LEU A 275 -42.97 -26.36 14.22
N THR A 276 -43.95 -27.15 13.78
CA THR A 276 -44.62 -28.12 14.63
C THR A 276 -43.84 -29.43 14.69
N ASP A 277 -44.12 -30.29 15.67
CA ASP A 277 -43.54 -31.65 15.74
C ASP A 277 -43.74 -32.46 14.46
N ALA A 278 -44.92 -32.37 13.85
CA ALA A 278 -45.25 -33.06 12.62
C ALA A 278 -44.40 -32.54 11.44
N GLN A 279 -44.19 -31.24 11.38
CA GLN A 279 -43.33 -30.60 10.35
C GLN A 279 -41.87 -30.97 10.54
N VAL A 280 -41.34 -30.94 11.76
CA VAL A 280 -39.99 -31.40 12.07
C VAL A 280 -39.80 -32.86 11.66
N GLN A 281 -40.78 -33.75 12.02
CA GLN A 281 -40.69 -35.14 11.64
C GLN A 281 -40.77 -35.33 10.10
N SER A 282 -41.55 -34.54 9.40
CA SER A 282 -41.60 -34.55 7.93
C SER A 282 -40.27 -34.12 7.30
N LEU A 283 -39.64 -33.07 7.81
CA LEU A 283 -38.33 -32.61 7.37
C LEU A 283 -37.25 -33.68 7.65
N ARG A 284 -37.24 -34.30 8.82
CA ARG A 284 -36.35 -35.43 9.15
C ARG A 284 -36.52 -36.62 8.20
N ASN A 285 -37.75 -36.97 7.89
CA ASN A 285 -38.04 -38.06 6.96
C ASN A 285 -37.53 -37.72 5.53
N THR A 286 -37.56 -36.45 5.15
CA THR A 286 -37.19 -36.00 3.81
C THR A 286 -35.69 -35.75 3.66
N TYR A 287 -35.05 -35.08 4.64
CA TYR A 287 -33.69 -34.57 4.56
C TYR A 287 -32.74 -35.20 5.60
N GLY A 288 -33.26 -35.89 6.62
CA GLY A 288 -32.46 -36.44 7.72
C GLY A 288 -32.04 -35.41 8.75
N ASP A 289 -31.07 -35.80 9.59
CA ASP A 289 -30.45 -34.98 10.62
C ASP A 289 -29.01 -34.53 10.24
N ASN A 290 -28.52 -34.89 9.05
CA ASN A 290 -27.18 -34.51 8.61
C ASN A 290 -27.09 -33.02 8.35
N THR A 291 -25.98 -32.44 8.78
CA THR A 291 -25.68 -31.03 8.57
C THR A 291 -24.77 -30.89 7.34
N PHE A 292 -25.20 -30.12 6.36
CA PHE A 292 -24.38 -29.79 5.19
C PHE A 292 -23.60 -28.50 5.43
N GLU A 293 -22.29 -28.60 5.39
CA GLU A 293 -21.37 -27.47 5.60
C GLU A 293 -21.18 -26.66 4.31
N TRP A 294 -22.08 -25.72 4.08
CA TRP A 294 -22.13 -24.92 2.85
C TRP A 294 -20.84 -24.20 2.54
N TRP A 295 -20.10 -23.74 3.56
CA TRP A 295 -18.84 -23.04 3.34
C TRP A 295 -17.75 -23.93 2.73
N LYS A 296 -17.73 -25.23 3.07
CA LYS A 296 -16.81 -26.19 2.44
C LYS A 296 -17.17 -26.51 0.99
N TYR A 297 -18.42 -26.30 0.62
CA TYR A 297 -18.89 -26.44 -0.75
C TYR A 297 -18.54 -25.20 -1.59
N VAL A 298 -18.66 -24.00 -1.05
CA VAL A 298 -18.43 -22.75 -1.80
C VAL A 298 -16.95 -22.39 -1.87
N TYR A 299 -16.18 -22.69 -0.83
CA TYR A 299 -14.76 -22.39 -0.78
C TYR A 299 -13.90 -23.63 -0.99
N ASN A 300 -12.91 -23.49 -1.89
CA ASN A 300 -11.85 -24.47 -2.01
C ASN A 300 -11.10 -24.59 -0.70
N GLN A 301 -10.87 -25.79 -0.22
CA GLN A 301 -10.16 -26.01 1.05
C GLN A 301 -8.67 -25.69 0.91
N TYR A 302 -8.10 -25.97 -0.26
CA TYR A 302 -6.69 -25.72 -0.59
C TYR A 302 -6.59 -25.19 -2.01
N THR A 303 -5.85 -24.12 -2.20
CA THR A 303 -5.65 -23.51 -3.51
C THR A 303 -4.17 -23.26 -3.78
N PRO A 304 -3.67 -23.62 -4.97
CA PRO A 304 -2.27 -23.46 -5.33
C PRO A 304 -1.92 -22.01 -5.66
N THR A 305 -0.68 -21.67 -5.37
CA THR A 305 -0.01 -20.43 -5.81
C THR A 305 1.36 -20.79 -6.35
N HIS A 306 1.72 -20.29 -7.54
CA HIS A 306 3.02 -20.52 -8.16
C HIS A 306 3.67 -19.20 -8.52
N THR A 307 4.98 -19.12 -8.33
CA THR A 307 5.79 -18.01 -8.86
C THR A 307 7.03 -18.55 -9.56
N ALA A 308 7.41 -17.92 -10.64
CA ALA A 308 8.67 -18.20 -11.31
C ALA A 308 9.23 -16.89 -11.89
N ASP A 309 10.44 -16.55 -11.52
CA ASP A 309 11.10 -15.31 -11.90
C ASP A 309 12.52 -15.60 -12.38
N ILE A 310 12.91 -14.96 -13.46
CA ILE A 310 14.28 -14.92 -13.95
C ILE A 310 14.70 -13.47 -14.08
N SER A 311 15.91 -13.16 -13.64
CA SER A 311 16.48 -11.84 -13.90
C SER A 311 17.95 -11.94 -14.26
N PHE A 312 18.38 -11.00 -15.08
CA PHE A 312 19.72 -10.84 -15.57
C PHE A 312 20.17 -9.40 -15.32
N GLN A 313 21.27 -9.21 -14.62
CA GLN A 313 21.80 -7.89 -14.32
C GLN A 313 23.31 -7.87 -14.46
N GLY A 314 23.85 -6.75 -14.90
CA GLY A 314 25.27 -6.57 -15.04
C GLY A 314 25.67 -5.20 -15.54
N MET A 315 26.95 -5.06 -15.84
CA MET A 315 27.54 -3.87 -16.40
C MET A 315 28.46 -4.24 -17.57
N SER A 316 28.38 -3.53 -18.67
CA SER A 316 29.30 -3.65 -19.80
C SER A 316 29.85 -2.26 -20.13
N GLY A 317 31.11 -2.03 -19.81
CA GLY A 317 31.75 -0.73 -19.92
C GLY A 317 31.02 0.33 -19.07
N ALA A 318 30.48 1.36 -19.73
CA ALA A 318 29.77 2.45 -19.07
C ALA A 318 28.24 2.22 -18.97
N THR A 319 27.75 1.06 -19.40
CA THR A 319 26.31 0.74 -19.48
C THR A 319 25.95 -0.33 -18.46
N SER A 320 25.04 0.00 -17.56
CA SER A 320 24.40 -0.95 -16.65
C SER A 320 23.06 -1.40 -17.20
N TYR A 321 22.71 -2.68 -16.99
CA TYR A 321 21.47 -3.25 -17.47
C TYR A 321 20.86 -4.20 -16.46
N TYR A 322 19.54 -4.22 -16.42
CA TYR A 322 18.72 -5.17 -15.69
C TYR A 322 17.59 -5.63 -16.61
N VAL A 323 17.40 -6.94 -16.73
CA VAL A 323 16.31 -7.54 -17.50
C VAL A 323 15.67 -8.62 -16.66
N SER A 324 14.35 -8.65 -16.58
CA SER A 324 13.63 -9.68 -15.85
C SER A 324 12.38 -10.15 -16.60
N GLY A 325 11.99 -11.38 -16.30
CA GLY A 325 10.71 -11.96 -16.65
C GLY A 325 10.12 -12.70 -15.45
N GLY A 326 8.83 -12.58 -15.22
CA GLY A 326 8.18 -13.20 -14.09
C GLY A 326 6.80 -13.72 -14.43
N TYR A 327 6.43 -14.77 -13.72
CA TYR A 327 5.12 -15.41 -13.76
C TYR A 327 4.59 -15.58 -12.36
N TYR A 328 3.32 -15.26 -12.16
CA TYR A 328 2.57 -15.46 -10.93
C TYR A 328 1.21 -16.07 -11.25
N TYR A 329 0.87 -17.15 -10.56
CA TYR A 329 -0.46 -17.76 -10.57
C TYR A 329 -0.97 -17.91 -9.16
N SER A 330 -2.26 -17.65 -8.96
CA SER A 330 -2.96 -17.97 -7.71
C SER A 330 -4.41 -18.33 -8.01
N GLN A 331 -4.86 -19.44 -7.47
CA GLN A 331 -6.26 -19.80 -7.43
C GLN A 331 -6.91 -19.19 -6.18
N GLY A 332 -8.12 -18.66 -6.32
CA GLY A 332 -8.89 -18.13 -5.18
C GLY A 332 -9.53 -19.23 -4.36
N LEU A 333 -9.80 -18.93 -3.08
CA LEU A 333 -10.60 -19.82 -2.24
C LEU A 333 -11.98 -20.06 -2.84
N ARG A 334 -12.55 -19.01 -3.42
CA ARG A 334 -13.81 -19.14 -4.12
C ARG A 334 -13.60 -19.94 -5.40
N GLN A 335 -14.46 -20.98 -5.59
CA GLN A 335 -14.41 -21.80 -6.82
C GLN A 335 -14.55 -20.94 -8.07
N GLY A 336 -13.80 -21.30 -9.12
CA GLY A 336 -13.82 -20.61 -10.41
C GLY A 336 -13.12 -19.24 -10.41
N SER A 337 -12.48 -18.82 -9.32
CA SER A 337 -11.65 -17.61 -9.32
C SER A 337 -10.17 -17.95 -9.45
N SER A 338 -9.45 -17.21 -10.30
CA SER A 338 -8.00 -17.33 -10.47
C SER A 338 -7.40 -16.05 -10.99
N TYR A 339 -6.10 -15.90 -10.77
CA TYR A 339 -5.31 -14.77 -11.22
C TYR A 339 -3.99 -15.23 -11.80
N ASN A 340 -3.74 -14.85 -13.07
CA ASN A 340 -2.50 -15.06 -13.77
C ASN A 340 -1.83 -13.70 -14.02
N ARG A 341 -0.52 -13.59 -13.83
CA ARG A 341 0.24 -12.40 -14.18
C ARG A 341 1.57 -12.78 -14.82
N TYR A 342 1.84 -12.17 -15.97
CA TYR A 342 3.11 -12.22 -16.67
C TYR A 342 3.70 -10.82 -16.66
N ASN A 343 4.96 -10.68 -16.31
CA ASN A 343 5.64 -9.41 -16.31
C ASN A 343 7.05 -9.51 -16.90
N ALA A 344 7.48 -8.43 -17.51
CA ALA A 344 8.85 -8.26 -17.99
C ALA A 344 9.33 -6.83 -17.67
N ARG A 345 10.61 -6.70 -17.38
CA ARG A 345 11.25 -5.41 -17.12
C ARG A 345 12.60 -5.31 -17.80
N ILE A 346 12.89 -4.12 -18.33
CA ILE A 346 14.18 -3.78 -18.91
C ILE A 346 14.57 -2.40 -18.40
N ASN A 347 15.69 -2.31 -17.69
CA ASN A 347 16.27 -1.05 -17.22
C ASN A 347 17.71 -0.96 -17.76
N VAL A 348 18.01 0.14 -18.43
CA VAL A 348 19.34 0.39 -19.03
C VAL A 348 19.76 1.80 -18.69
N ASN A 349 20.96 1.96 -18.15
CA ASN A 349 21.57 3.28 -17.89
C ASN A 349 22.99 3.30 -18.44
N THR A 350 23.34 4.38 -19.13
CA THR A 350 24.67 4.54 -19.74
C THR A 350 25.24 5.93 -19.49
N LYS A 351 26.54 5.97 -19.22
CA LYS A 351 27.32 7.19 -19.17
C LYS A 351 28.05 7.36 -20.49
N MET A 352 27.41 7.96 -21.50
CA MET A 352 27.95 8.09 -22.86
C MET A 352 29.20 9.00 -22.93
N LYS A 353 29.20 10.03 -22.10
CA LYS A 353 30.33 10.97 -21.93
C LYS A 353 30.44 11.35 -20.45
N SER A 354 31.52 11.96 -20.02
CA SER A 354 31.69 12.45 -18.66
C SER A 354 30.56 13.39 -18.23
N TRP A 355 30.01 14.17 -19.16
CA TRP A 355 28.94 15.13 -18.99
C TRP A 355 27.57 14.67 -19.47
N LEU A 356 27.42 13.45 -20.08
CA LEU A 356 26.14 12.96 -20.65
C LEU A 356 25.82 11.58 -20.13
N ARG A 357 24.67 11.48 -19.46
CA ARG A 357 24.05 10.21 -19.01
C ARG A 357 22.67 10.07 -19.61
N MET A 358 22.30 8.87 -19.97
CA MET A 358 20.99 8.51 -20.50
C MET A 358 20.52 7.20 -19.86
N GLY A 359 19.23 7.03 -19.73
CA GLY A 359 18.67 5.78 -19.26
C GLY A 359 17.23 5.61 -19.71
N ALA A 360 16.81 4.34 -19.68
CA ALA A 360 15.44 3.94 -19.98
C ALA A 360 15.04 2.82 -19.03
N ASN A 361 13.82 2.91 -18.48
CA ASN A 361 13.21 1.91 -17.64
C ASN A 361 11.86 1.53 -18.26
N THR A 362 11.64 0.26 -18.53
CA THR A 362 10.41 -0.23 -19.15
C THR A 362 9.90 -1.45 -18.41
N GLY A 363 8.66 -1.43 -17.97
CA GLY A 363 7.95 -2.56 -17.38
C GLY A 363 6.69 -2.87 -18.17
N LEU A 364 6.53 -4.13 -18.55
CA LEU A 364 5.36 -4.70 -19.19
C LEU A 364 4.68 -5.64 -18.21
N ASN A 365 3.36 -5.60 -18.17
CA ASN A 365 2.57 -6.53 -17.38
C ASN A 365 1.33 -6.94 -18.17
N TYR A 366 0.99 -8.21 -18.11
CA TYR A 366 -0.27 -8.75 -18.56
C TYR A 366 -0.88 -9.59 -17.44
N ALA A 367 -2.05 -9.20 -16.98
CA ALA A 367 -2.77 -9.95 -15.98
C ALA A 367 -4.14 -10.39 -16.51
N GLU A 368 -4.50 -11.63 -16.18
CA GLU A 368 -5.79 -12.23 -16.48
C GLU A 368 -6.43 -12.70 -15.18
N THR A 369 -7.67 -12.31 -14.96
CA THR A 369 -8.46 -12.68 -13.78
C THR A 369 -9.74 -13.36 -14.24
N HIS A 370 -9.95 -14.58 -13.74
CA HIS A 370 -11.24 -15.26 -13.83
C HIS A 370 -12.01 -15.00 -12.54
N THR A 371 -13.29 -14.67 -12.70
CA THR A 371 -14.18 -14.46 -11.55
C THR A 371 -15.58 -14.89 -11.92
N ASN A 372 -16.23 -15.64 -11.05
CA ASN A 372 -17.58 -16.13 -11.30
C ASN A 372 -18.66 -15.20 -10.73
N GLN A 373 -18.27 -13.96 -10.44
CA GLN A 373 -19.22 -12.98 -9.88
C GLN A 373 -19.37 -11.71 -10.70
N ASP A 374 -20.58 -11.15 -10.58
CA ASP A 374 -20.93 -9.78 -10.97
C ASP A 374 -20.31 -8.72 -10.02
N GLY A 375 -19.16 -9.00 -9.42
CA GLY A 375 -18.44 -8.08 -8.52
C GLY A 375 -19.05 -7.92 -7.13
N ARG A 376 -20.10 -8.63 -6.76
CA ARG A 376 -20.75 -8.53 -5.45
C ARG A 376 -21.17 -9.90 -4.89
N THR A 377 -20.77 -10.19 -3.71
CA THR A 377 -21.35 -10.77 -2.48
C THR A 377 -22.48 -11.84 -2.55
N SER A 378 -23.03 -12.21 -3.68
CA SER A 378 -24.17 -13.13 -3.73
C SER A 378 -23.89 -14.55 -3.23
N ASP A 379 -22.65 -15.01 -3.30
CA ASP A 379 -22.29 -16.37 -2.88
C ASP A 379 -21.95 -16.46 -1.40
N VAL A 380 -21.57 -15.36 -0.77
CA VAL A 380 -21.32 -15.34 0.68
C VAL A 380 -22.63 -15.36 1.45
N GLY A 381 -23.68 -14.77 0.91
CA GLY A 381 -25.04 -15.01 1.41
C GLY A 381 -25.43 -16.50 1.39
N LEU A 382 -24.90 -17.27 0.42
CA LEU A 382 -25.08 -18.72 0.33
C LEU A 382 -24.45 -19.50 1.48
N VAL A 383 -23.21 -19.13 1.84
CA VAL A 383 -22.45 -19.83 2.88
C VAL A 383 -23.14 -19.70 4.24
N SER A 384 -23.72 -18.53 4.49
CA SER A 384 -24.28 -18.17 5.79
C SER A 384 -25.80 -18.37 5.88
N SER A 385 -26.51 -18.37 4.73
CA SER A 385 -27.97 -18.22 4.75
C SER A 385 -28.73 -19.46 4.32
N VAL A 386 -28.08 -20.54 3.91
CA VAL A 386 -28.83 -21.75 3.53
C VAL A 386 -29.07 -22.63 4.72
N ARG A 387 -30.31 -23.18 4.80
CA ARG A 387 -30.69 -24.11 5.87
C ARG A 387 -29.73 -25.31 5.91
N PRO A 388 -29.32 -25.76 7.09
CA PRO A 388 -28.26 -26.75 7.24
C PRO A 388 -28.60 -28.16 6.74
N TYR A 389 -29.87 -28.48 6.60
CA TYR A 389 -30.33 -29.77 6.09
C TYR A 389 -30.45 -29.86 4.56
N LEU A 390 -30.30 -28.75 3.85
CA LEU A 390 -30.35 -28.76 2.38
C LEU A 390 -28.95 -29.08 1.82
N SER A 391 -28.96 -29.77 0.66
CA SER A 391 -27.77 -30.20 -0.02
C SER A 391 -27.83 -29.84 -1.51
N PRO A 392 -26.68 -29.44 -2.15
CA PRO A 392 -26.64 -29.26 -3.58
C PRO A 392 -26.58 -30.58 -4.40
N TYR A 393 -26.61 -31.72 -3.73
CA TYR A 393 -26.49 -33.04 -4.32
C TYR A 393 -27.86 -33.78 -4.31
N ASP A 394 -28.08 -34.57 -5.35
CA ASP A 394 -29.23 -35.49 -5.44
C ASP A 394 -29.03 -36.75 -4.58
N ALA A 395 -30.02 -37.63 -4.58
CA ALA A 395 -29.97 -38.88 -3.84
C ALA A 395 -28.84 -39.86 -4.27
N ASN A 396 -28.29 -39.68 -5.46
CA ASN A 396 -27.20 -40.48 -6.01
C ASN A 396 -25.82 -39.84 -5.73
N GLY A 397 -25.79 -38.69 -5.07
CA GLY A 397 -24.57 -37.94 -4.80
C GLY A 397 -24.06 -37.07 -5.98
N ASN A 398 -24.86 -36.89 -7.02
CA ASN A 398 -24.54 -36.02 -8.13
C ASN A 398 -24.99 -34.60 -7.81
N GLU A 399 -24.20 -33.60 -8.20
CA GLU A 399 -24.57 -32.20 -8.06
C GLU A 399 -25.79 -31.87 -8.94
N ILE A 400 -26.78 -31.17 -8.37
CA ILE A 400 -28.02 -30.81 -9.03
C ILE A 400 -27.72 -29.75 -10.09
N GLU A 401 -27.88 -30.09 -11.37
CA GLU A 401 -27.66 -29.20 -12.51
C GLU A 401 -28.96 -28.84 -13.22
N GLY A 402 -29.02 -27.66 -13.85
CA GLY A 402 -30.14 -27.24 -14.70
C GLY A 402 -31.41 -26.82 -13.94
N GLN A 403 -31.45 -26.99 -12.64
CA GLN A 403 -32.56 -26.59 -11.79
C GLN A 403 -32.08 -26.01 -10.45
N LYS A 404 -32.95 -25.28 -9.75
CA LYS A 404 -32.64 -24.77 -8.43
C LYS A 404 -32.48 -25.92 -7.43
N ILE A 405 -31.55 -25.75 -6.50
CA ILE A 405 -31.39 -26.65 -5.36
C ILE A 405 -32.73 -26.66 -4.58
N PRO A 406 -33.34 -27.83 -4.35
CA PRO A 406 -34.63 -27.94 -3.66
C PRO A 406 -34.66 -27.17 -2.35
N GLY A 407 -35.71 -26.39 -2.12
CA GLY A 407 -35.85 -25.55 -0.91
C GLY A 407 -35.04 -24.25 -0.93
N THR A 408 -34.37 -23.92 -2.05
CA THR A 408 -33.61 -22.68 -2.20
C THR A 408 -34.02 -21.94 -3.48
N ASN A 409 -33.56 -20.69 -3.63
CA ASN A 409 -33.65 -19.95 -4.90
C ASN A 409 -32.36 -20.00 -5.72
N MET A 410 -31.49 -20.97 -5.45
CA MET A 410 -30.11 -21.02 -5.94
C MET A 410 -29.87 -22.24 -6.83
N TYR A 411 -28.94 -22.09 -7.75
CA TYR A 411 -28.39 -23.15 -8.56
C TYR A 411 -27.08 -23.67 -7.95
N SER A 412 -26.74 -24.91 -8.30
CA SER A 412 -25.46 -25.49 -7.89
C SER A 412 -24.27 -24.71 -8.46
N ARG A 413 -23.16 -24.81 -7.78
CA ARG A 413 -21.96 -24.05 -8.13
C ARG A 413 -21.39 -24.45 -9.48
N SER A 414 -21.24 -25.75 -9.72
CA SER A 414 -20.71 -26.24 -10.97
C SER A 414 -21.58 -25.82 -12.16
N TYR A 415 -22.91 -25.79 -11.98
CA TYR A 415 -23.84 -25.34 -13.01
C TYR A 415 -23.68 -23.84 -13.29
N ILE A 416 -23.59 -22.99 -12.25
CA ILE A 416 -23.33 -21.55 -12.41
C ILE A 416 -22.00 -21.33 -13.14
N ASP A 417 -20.93 -22.05 -12.76
CA ASP A 417 -19.61 -21.91 -13.36
C ASP A 417 -19.60 -22.30 -14.84
N LYS A 418 -20.39 -23.30 -15.24
CA LYS A 418 -20.59 -23.66 -16.65
C LYS A 418 -21.37 -22.61 -17.43
N MET A 419 -22.39 -22.02 -16.81
CA MET A 419 -23.36 -21.15 -17.48
C MET A 419 -22.96 -19.68 -17.49
N ARG A 420 -22.04 -19.28 -16.62
CA ARG A 420 -21.56 -17.90 -16.47
C ARG A 420 -20.07 -17.82 -16.73
N ILE A 421 -19.68 -17.08 -17.73
CA ILE A 421 -18.28 -16.89 -18.13
C ILE A 421 -17.91 -15.43 -17.85
N ASN A 422 -17.07 -15.18 -16.87
CA ASN A 422 -16.60 -13.85 -16.52
C ASN A 422 -15.08 -13.85 -16.36
N TRP A 423 -14.40 -13.03 -17.12
CA TRP A 423 -12.97 -12.79 -16.96
C TRP A 423 -12.63 -11.36 -17.38
N TYR A 424 -11.50 -10.90 -16.95
CA TYR A 424 -10.93 -9.65 -17.45
C TYR A 424 -9.41 -9.74 -17.59
N THR A 425 -8.90 -8.99 -18.55
CA THR A 425 -7.47 -8.81 -18.73
C THR A 425 -7.06 -7.37 -18.43
N SER A 426 -5.84 -7.21 -17.95
CA SER A 426 -5.28 -5.90 -17.57
C SER A 426 -3.83 -5.79 -18.05
N PRO A 427 -3.60 -5.63 -19.38
CA PRO A 427 -2.27 -5.31 -19.86
C PRO A 427 -1.88 -3.89 -19.44
N SER A 428 -0.63 -3.71 -19.03
CA SER A 428 -0.08 -2.42 -18.66
C SER A 428 1.36 -2.24 -19.09
N LEU A 429 1.71 -1.01 -19.44
CA LEU A 429 3.05 -0.57 -19.78
C LEU A 429 3.42 0.61 -18.87
N THR A 430 4.56 0.52 -18.20
CA THR A 430 5.20 1.65 -17.55
C THR A 430 6.56 1.85 -18.20
N ALA A 431 6.75 2.95 -18.92
CA ALA A 431 8.01 3.25 -19.60
C ALA A 431 8.48 4.66 -19.25
N SER A 432 9.76 4.80 -19.00
CA SER A 432 10.40 6.12 -18.84
C SER A 432 11.77 6.16 -19.45
N GLY A 433 12.15 7.35 -19.91
CA GLY A 433 13.49 7.61 -20.40
C GLY A 433 13.98 8.96 -19.88
N TYR A 434 15.27 9.09 -19.65
CA TYR A 434 15.88 10.35 -19.24
C TYR A 434 17.17 10.65 -19.98
N VAL A 435 17.41 11.93 -20.12
CA VAL A 435 18.71 12.50 -20.53
C VAL A 435 19.15 13.46 -19.44
N SER A 436 20.38 13.29 -18.97
CA SER A 436 21.00 14.12 -17.94
C SER A 436 22.34 14.65 -18.47
N ILE A 437 22.49 15.96 -18.49
CA ILE A 437 23.71 16.65 -18.92
C ILE A 437 24.33 17.42 -17.76
N GLU A 438 25.65 17.46 -17.71
CA GLU A 438 26.44 18.25 -16.76
C GLU A 438 27.28 19.27 -17.57
N PRO A 439 26.66 20.40 -17.99
CA PRO A 439 27.32 21.38 -18.86
C PRO A 439 28.44 22.14 -18.16
N LEU A 440 28.36 22.26 -16.85
CA LEU A 440 29.36 22.84 -15.95
C LEU A 440 29.51 21.94 -14.74
N GLN A 441 30.66 21.88 -14.13
CA GLN A 441 30.90 21.12 -12.91
C GLN A 441 29.89 21.50 -11.81
N GLY A 442 29.15 20.51 -11.34
CA GLY A 442 28.12 20.68 -10.33
C GLY A 442 26.75 21.09 -10.85
N LEU A 443 26.59 21.53 -12.12
CA LEU A 443 25.29 21.81 -12.71
C LEU A 443 24.75 20.59 -13.47
N THR A 444 23.70 20.00 -12.99
CA THR A 444 23.01 18.87 -13.65
C THR A 444 21.68 19.33 -14.19
N VAL A 445 21.47 19.21 -15.49
CA VAL A 445 20.16 19.39 -16.13
C VAL A 445 19.66 18.04 -16.58
N LYS A 446 18.47 17.64 -16.07
CA LYS A 446 17.85 16.36 -16.38
C LYS A 446 16.45 16.57 -16.95
N THR A 447 16.18 15.96 -18.09
CA THR A 447 14.81 15.81 -18.61
C THR A 447 14.44 14.34 -18.58
N GLN A 448 13.31 14.03 -17.99
CA GLN A 448 12.75 12.68 -17.91
C GLN A 448 11.33 12.71 -18.47
N ALA A 449 11.04 11.80 -19.39
CA ALA A 449 9.71 11.57 -19.93
C ALA A 449 9.27 10.16 -19.57
N GLY A 450 7.99 10.01 -19.24
CA GLY A 450 7.43 8.72 -18.88
C GLY A 450 5.98 8.59 -19.29
N VAL A 451 5.56 7.35 -19.44
CA VAL A 451 4.16 6.98 -19.73
C VAL A 451 3.76 5.76 -18.90
N GLU A 452 2.59 5.84 -18.28
CA GLU A 452 1.83 4.70 -17.82
C GLU A 452 0.65 4.51 -18.78
N ALA A 453 0.54 3.34 -19.42
CA ALA A 453 -0.58 2.97 -20.26
C ALA A 453 -1.21 1.70 -19.73
N ASN A 454 -2.51 1.76 -19.43
CA ASN A 454 -3.28 0.64 -18.92
C ASN A 454 -4.45 0.38 -19.86
N ALA A 455 -4.65 -0.88 -20.22
CA ALA A 455 -5.87 -1.33 -20.85
C ALA A 455 -6.60 -2.30 -19.93
N TYR A 456 -7.90 -2.34 -20.05
CA TYR A 456 -8.76 -3.22 -19.28
C TYR A 456 -9.83 -3.75 -20.24
N HIS A 457 -9.91 -5.06 -20.35
CA HIS A 457 -10.96 -5.73 -21.13
C HIS A 457 -11.74 -6.65 -20.19
N PHE A 458 -13.00 -6.35 -19.96
CA PHE A 458 -13.91 -7.20 -19.21
C PHE A 458 -14.88 -7.88 -20.17
N TYR A 459 -15.00 -9.20 -19.99
CA TYR A 459 -15.86 -10.07 -20.74
C TYR A 459 -16.81 -10.80 -19.81
N SER A 460 -18.12 -10.71 -20.08
CA SER A 460 -19.15 -11.39 -19.29
C SER A 460 -20.18 -12.01 -20.21
N ARG A 461 -20.52 -13.27 -19.94
CA ARG A 461 -21.58 -14.00 -20.63
C ARG A 461 -22.40 -14.81 -19.62
N LEU A 462 -23.70 -14.78 -19.79
CA LEU A 462 -24.64 -15.73 -19.24
C LEU A 462 -25.28 -16.48 -20.42
N LEU A 463 -25.07 -17.81 -20.43
CA LEU A 463 -25.48 -18.64 -21.56
C LEU A 463 -27.01 -18.72 -21.69
N PRO A 464 -27.57 -18.78 -22.92
CA PRO A 464 -29.01 -18.89 -23.16
C PRO A 464 -29.67 -20.11 -22.49
N SER A 465 -28.97 -21.23 -22.38
CA SER A 465 -29.50 -22.43 -21.71
C SER A 465 -29.52 -22.32 -20.16
N PHE A 466 -29.06 -21.19 -19.57
CA PHE A 466 -29.17 -21.02 -18.15
C PHE A 466 -30.61 -21.00 -17.69
N ALA A 467 -31.01 -22.01 -16.92
CA ALA A 467 -32.41 -22.25 -16.52
C ALA A 467 -33.03 -21.08 -15.70
N GLY A 468 -32.20 -20.20 -15.13
CA GLY A 468 -32.67 -19.06 -14.32
C GLY A 468 -33.10 -17.85 -15.12
N ASP A 469 -32.64 -17.66 -16.34
CA ASP A 469 -32.87 -16.45 -17.15
C ASP A 469 -33.57 -16.79 -18.50
N GLY A 470 -33.22 -17.91 -19.13
CA GLY A 470 -33.80 -18.37 -20.39
C GLY A 470 -33.60 -17.47 -21.60
N ALA A 471 -32.79 -16.41 -21.45
CA ALA A 471 -32.66 -15.35 -22.45
C ALA A 471 -31.21 -15.11 -22.91
N GLY A 472 -30.25 -15.59 -22.23
CA GLY A 472 -28.84 -15.31 -22.48
C GLY A 472 -28.50 -13.82 -22.54
N ARG A 473 -27.39 -13.41 -22.00
CA ARG A 473 -26.91 -12.01 -22.02
C ARG A 473 -25.39 -11.94 -21.96
N GLY A 474 -24.88 -10.84 -22.48
CA GLY A 474 -23.45 -10.59 -22.40
C GLY A 474 -23.14 -9.11 -22.30
N SER A 475 -21.95 -8.81 -21.79
CA SER A 475 -21.41 -7.47 -21.83
C SER A 475 -19.90 -7.50 -22.02
N GLU A 476 -19.39 -6.46 -22.65
CA GLU A 476 -17.96 -6.21 -22.80
C GLU A 476 -17.67 -4.77 -22.42
N THR A 477 -16.56 -4.58 -21.74
CA THR A 477 -16.04 -3.25 -21.39
C THR A 477 -14.59 -3.16 -21.82
N GLU A 478 -14.29 -2.21 -22.68
CA GLU A 478 -12.94 -1.84 -23.05
C GLU A 478 -12.62 -0.50 -22.41
N ARG A 479 -11.54 -0.42 -21.63
CA ARG A 479 -11.02 0.84 -21.08
C ARG A 479 -9.55 0.96 -21.42
N ALA A 480 -9.17 2.07 -22.02
CA ALA A 480 -7.79 2.43 -22.24
C ALA A 480 -7.49 3.74 -21.49
N SER A 481 -6.45 3.76 -20.70
CA SER A 481 -5.99 4.94 -19.97
C SER A 481 -4.50 5.15 -20.16
N THR A 482 -4.09 6.41 -20.29
CA THR A 482 -2.68 6.81 -20.36
C THR A 482 -2.43 7.96 -19.40
N LEU A 483 -1.29 7.93 -18.74
CA LEU A 483 -0.74 9.04 -17.96
C LEU A 483 0.66 9.32 -18.49
N SER A 484 0.84 10.47 -19.14
CA SER A 484 2.12 10.93 -19.69
C SER A 484 2.71 12.01 -18.80
N THR A 485 3.99 11.90 -18.48
CA THR A 485 4.70 12.86 -17.61
C THR A 485 5.99 13.30 -18.28
N ILE A 486 6.26 14.59 -18.28
CA ILE A 486 7.55 15.17 -18.69
C ILE A 486 8.01 16.07 -17.55
N THR A 487 9.20 15.81 -17.03
CA THR A 487 9.81 16.60 -15.96
C THR A 487 11.21 17.04 -16.38
N THR A 488 11.47 18.32 -16.30
CA THR A 488 12.81 18.91 -16.54
C THR A 488 13.27 19.60 -15.27
N THR A 489 14.49 19.30 -14.84
CA THR A 489 15.11 19.88 -13.64
C THR A 489 16.50 20.41 -13.94
N ALA A 490 16.89 21.48 -13.25
CA ALA A 490 18.26 22.00 -13.19
C ALA A 490 18.68 22.07 -11.73
N GLU A 491 19.69 21.29 -11.35
CA GLU A 491 20.26 21.25 -10.00
C GLU A 491 21.70 21.71 -10.04
N TYR A 492 22.08 22.62 -9.15
CA TYR A 492 23.45 23.10 -9.05
C TYR A 492 24.01 22.83 -7.65
N ARG A 493 25.06 22.01 -7.56
CA ARG A 493 25.76 21.71 -6.32
C ARG A 493 26.98 22.57 -6.18
N MET A 494 27.02 23.38 -5.13
CA MET A 494 28.19 24.19 -4.81
C MET A 494 28.65 23.95 -3.38
N THR A 495 29.96 23.95 -3.20
CA THR A 495 30.60 23.93 -1.90
C THR A 495 31.42 25.22 -1.74
N TRP A 496 31.15 25.96 -0.68
CA TRP A 496 31.86 27.20 -0.35
C TRP A 496 32.58 27.06 0.96
N ARG A 497 33.86 27.39 1.00
CA ARG A 497 34.74 27.27 2.18
C ARG A 497 34.69 25.87 2.82
N GLU A 498 34.58 24.82 2.04
CA GLU A 498 34.55 23.40 2.44
C GLU A 498 33.42 23.00 3.41
N LYS A 499 32.75 23.95 4.04
CA LYS A 499 31.73 23.70 5.08
C LYS A 499 30.31 24.08 4.68
N HIS A 500 30.14 24.90 3.68
CA HIS A 500 28.85 25.37 3.22
C HIS A 500 28.50 24.63 1.92
N HIS A 501 27.51 23.73 1.99
CA HIS A 501 27.02 23.05 0.83
C HIS A 501 25.63 23.60 0.49
N ILE A 502 25.49 24.11 -0.72
CA ILE A 502 24.25 24.74 -1.19
C ILE A 502 23.82 24.05 -2.47
N THR A 503 22.56 23.60 -2.52
CA THR A 503 22.02 22.91 -3.69
C THR A 503 20.66 23.50 -4.06
N PRO A 504 20.60 24.52 -4.92
CA PRO A 504 19.37 24.97 -5.55
C PRO A 504 18.95 24.00 -6.67
N LEU A 505 17.67 23.77 -6.76
CA LEU A 505 17.00 23.00 -7.82
C LEU A 505 15.80 23.81 -8.34
N LEU A 506 15.68 23.90 -9.65
CA LEU A 506 14.50 24.43 -10.34
C LEU A 506 13.95 23.35 -11.24
N GLY A 507 12.64 23.32 -11.39
CA GLY A 507 11.98 22.30 -12.22
C GLY A 507 10.66 22.72 -12.80
N HIS A 508 10.31 22.05 -13.88
CA HIS A 508 9.02 22.11 -14.55
C HIS A 508 8.50 20.70 -14.78
N GLU A 509 7.22 20.47 -14.51
CA GLU A 509 6.55 19.20 -14.73
C GLU A 509 5.23 19.42 -15.46
N TYR A 510 5.00 18.62 -16.49
CA TYR A 510 3.73 18.54 -17.19
C TYR A 510 3.22 17.09 -17.17
N ILE A 511 1.96 16.92 -16.77
CA ILE A 511 1.29 15.62 -16.69
C ILE A 511 0.00 15.72 -17.48
N TYR A 512 -0.24 14.72 -18.32
CA TYR A 512 -1.46 14.61 -19.12
C TYR A 512 -2.05 13.20 -18.95
N GLY A 513 -3.29 13.15 -18.49
CA GLY A 513 -4.08 11.94 -18.33
C GLY A 513 -5.19 11.88 -19.36
N TYR A 514 -5.37 10.72 -20.00
CA TYR A 514 -6.45 10.43 -20.93
C TYR A 514 -7.03 9.06 -20.66
N THR A 515 -8.37 8.95 -20.64
CA THR A 515 -9.06 7.68 -20.48
C THR A 515 -10.24 7.62 -21.43
N LYS A 516 -10.37 6.48 -22.11
CA LYS A 516 -11.52 6.16 -22.96
C LYS A 516 -12.12 4.84 -22.51
N THR A 517 -13.44 4.79 -22.42
CA THR A 517 -14.21 3.59 -22.08
C THR A 517 -15.25 3.33 -23.16
N LEU A 518 -15.35 2.09 -23.60
CA LEU A 518 -16.40 1.56 -24.46
C LEU A 518 -17.09 0.43 -23.69
N PHE A 519 -18.40 0.51 -23.57
CA PHE A 519 -19.24 -0.54 -22.99
C PHE A 519 -20.27 -0.98 -24.01
N VAL A 520 -20.42 -2.28 -24.19
CA VAL A 520 -21.46 -2.88 -25.02
C VAL A 520 -22.12 -4.01 -24.24
N SER A 521 -23.44 -4.11 -24.31
CA SER A 521 -24.19 -5.22 -23.74
C SER A 521 -25.25 -5.71 -24.71
N GLY A 522 -25.54 -7.01 -24.66
CA GLY A 522 -26.56 -7.65 -25.48
C GLY A 522 -27.43 -8.60 -24.65
N THR A 523 -28.67 -8.71 -24.99
CA THR A 523 -29.62 -9.64 -24.36
C THR A 523 -30.37 -10.46 -25.43
N ARG A 524 -30.92 -11.60 -25.01
CA ARG A 524 -31.60 -12.57 -25.87
C ARG A 524 -30.66 -13.15 -26.92
N MET A 525 -29.57 -13.73 -26.48
CA MET A 525 -28.69 -14.57 -27.30
C MET A 525 -29.38 -15.90 -27.59
N SER A 526 -29.16 -16.47 -28.73
CA SER A 526 -29.98 -17.60 -29.23
C SER A 526 -29.36 -18.98 -28.96
N ASP A 527 -28.03 -19.07 -28.79
CA ASP A 527 -27.33 -20.35 -28.72
C ASP A 527 -26.07 -20.18 -27.84
N ASP A 528 -25.79 -21.17 -26.99
CA ASP A 528 -24.64 -21.18 -26.07
C ASP A 528 -23.30 -21.14 -26.78
N ARG A 529 -23.23 -21.55 -28.04
CA ARG A 529 -22.03 -21.56 -28.89
C ARG A 529 -21.74 -20.18 -29.52
N LEU A 530 -22.78 -19.33 -29.62
CA LEU A 530 -22.72 -18.03 -30.28
C LEU A 530 -22.46 -16.91 -29.22
N LEU A 531 -21.20 -16.83 -28.79
CA LEU A 531 -20.83 -15.94 -27.66
C LEU A 531 -20.57 -14.48 -28.04
N LEU A 532 -20.54 -14.14 -29.34
CA LEU A 532 -20.38 -12.76 -29.80
C LEU A 532 -21.65 -11.97 -29.59
N LEU A 533 -21.50 -10.71 -29.19
CA LEU A 533 -22.63 -9.83 -28.88
C LEU A 533 -23.51 -9.52 -30.09
N ASP A 534 -22.99 -9.57 -31.32
CA ASP A 534 -23.76 -9.38 -32.54
C ASP A 534 -24.86 -10.44 -32.74
N ASN A 535 -24.78 -11.57 -32.02
CA ASN A 535 -25.85 -12.58 -31.98
C ASN A 535 -26.98 -12.25 -30.99
N ALA A 536 -26.88 -11.15 -30.25
CA ALA A 536 -27.93 -10.72 -29.35
C ALA A 536 -29.07 -10.01 -30.11
N LYS A 537 -30.31 -10.24 -29.70
CA LYS A 537 -31.47 -9.57 -30.27
C LYS A 537 -31.53 -8.08 -29.94
N THR A 538 -31.02 -7.69 -28.78
CA THR A 538 -31.10 -6.32 -28.30
C THR A 538 -29.72 -5.87 -27.83
N PHE A 539 -29.30 -4.69 -28.27
CA PHE A 539 -28.02 -4.11 -27.93
C PHE A 539 -28.17 -2.80 -27.16
N ARG A 540 -27.22 -2.57 -26.30
CA ARG A 540 -26.96 -1.25 -25.70
C ARG A 540 -25.46 -1.00 -25.76
N GLY A 541 -25.07 0.18 -26.24
CA GLY A 541 -23.69 0.64 -26.24
C GLY A 541 -23.57 2.01 -25.60
N SER A 542 -22.47 2.24 -24.92
CA SER A 542 -22.08 3.56 -24.45
C SER A 542 -20.58 3.76 -24.62
N SER A 543 -20.18 4.98 -24.85
CA SER A 543 -18.77 5.35 -24.87
C SER A 543 -18.58 6.65 -24.10
N SER A 544 -17.45 6.73 -23.44
CA SER A 544 -17.04 7.96 -22.73
C SER A 544 -15.53 8.13 -22.88
N TRP A 545 -15.11 9.37 -22.81
CA TRP A 545 -13.71 9.71 -22.69
C TRP A 545 -13.58 10.96 -21.84
N TYR A 546 -12.44 11.09 -21.17
CA TYR A 546 -12.10 12.25 -20.37
C TYR A 546 -10.60 12.45 -20.31
N GLU A 547 -10.21 13.68 -20.01
CA GLU A 547 -8.83 14.08 -19.89
C GLU A 547 -8.63 15.02 -18.71
N ASN A 548 -7.41 15.02 -18.20
CA ASN A 548 -6.96 16.01 -17.25
C ASN A 548 -5.47 16.31 -17.44
N TRP A 549 -5.06 17.48 -16.99
CA TRP A 549 -3.65 17.84 -17.01
C TRP A 549 -3.26 18.62 -15.76
N TYR A 550 -1.95 18.54 -15.47
CA TYR A 550 -1.27 19.34 -14.47
C TYR A 550 -0.08 20.02 -15.12
N ASN A 551 0.15 21.30 -14.79
CA ASN A 551 1.31 22.09 -15.23
C ASN A 551 1.93 22.76 -14.02
N SER A 552 3.16 22.42 -13.69
CA SER A 552 3.76 22.74 -12.40
C SER A 552 5.16 23.30 -12.55
N PHE A 553 5.45 24.40 -11.84
CA PHE A 553 6.77 24.97 -11.67
C PHE A 553 7.18 24.86 -10.22
N PHE A 554 8.41 24.42 -9.97
CA PHE A 554 8.89 24.23 -8.61
C PHE A 554 10.37 24.59 -8.45
N GLY A 555 10.71 24.95 -7.21
CA GLY A 555 12.08 25.18 -6.79
C GLY A 555 12.32 24.60 -5.40
N ARG A 556 13.55 24.20 -5.15
CA ARG A 556 14.02 23.71 -3.86
C ARG A 556 15.42 24.28 -3.59
N LEU A 557 15.66 24.69 -2.38
CA LEU A 557 16.96 25.10 -1.88
C LEU A 557 17.33 24.22 -0.69
N GLU A 558 18.45 23.56 -0.79
CA GLU A 558 19.01 22.82 0.32
C GLU A 558 20.34 23.43 0.73
N TYR A 559 20.53 23.54 2.01
CA TYR A 559 21.74 24.06 2.61
C TYR A 559 22.18 23.19 3.76
N ASP A 560 23.43 22.80 3.81
CA ASP A 560 24.03 22.22 4.99
C ASP A 560 25.31 22.95 5.37
N TYR A 561 25.52 23.06 6.69
CA TYR A 561 26.72 23.60 7.27
C TYR A 561 27.50 22.51 8.01
N ASP A 562 28.68 22.18 7.49
CA ASP A 562 29.67 21.26 8.12
C ASP A 562 29.05 19.86 8.42
N SER A 563 28.07 19.42 7.59
CA SER A 563 27.27 18.20 7.77
C SER A 563 26.61 18.08 9.16
N ARG A 564 26.34 19.21 9.83
CA ARG A 564 25.73 19.31 11.17
C ARG A 564 24.36 19.96 11.16
N TYR A 565 24.22 21.06 10.46
CA TYR A 565 22.96 21.82 10.39
C TYR A 565 22.44 21.78 8.97
N PHE A 566 21.26 21.24 8.77
CA PHE A 566 20.64 21.10 7.47
C PHE A 566 19.35 21.90 7.43
N VAL A 567 19.13 22.62 6.35
CA VAL A 567 17.91 23.37 6.08
C VAL A 567 17.49 23.08 4.65
N ASP A 568 16.21 22.78 4.44
CA ASP A 568 15.64 22.76 3.12
C ASP A 568 14.41 23.64 3.03
N ALA A 569 14.19 24.22 1.86
CA ALA A 569 12.99 24.99 1.56
C ALA A 569 12.52 24.67 0.14
N SER A 570 11.22 24.52 -0.05
CA SER A 570 10.65 24.32 -1.37
C SER A 570 9.46 25.22 -1.62
N LEU A 571 9.26 25.56 -2.90
CA LEU A 571 8.12 26.31 -3.40
C LEU A 571 7.65 25.66 -4.69
N ARG A 572 6.35 25.45 -4.84
CA ARG A 572 5.73 24.86 -6.04
C ARG A 572 4.42 25.55 -6.37
N ASN A 573 4.21 25.87 -7.63
CA ASN A 573 2.95 26.31 -8.17
C ASN A 573 2.40 25.23 -9.10
N ASP A 574 1.22 24.70 -8.76
CA ASP A 574 0.51 23.72 -9.56
C ASP A 574 -0.73 24.34 -10.19
N ALA A 575 -0.93 24.07 -11.49
CA ALA A 575 -2.18 24.35 -12.19
C ALA A 575 -2.82 23.04 -12.65
N SER A 576 -4.15 22.92 -12.53
CA SER A 576 -4.91 21.73 -12.96
C SER A 576 -6.15 22.08 -13.75
N SER A 577 -6.45 21.26 -14.78
CA SER A 577 -7.68 21.38 -15.58
C SER A 577 -8.95 21.04 -14.81
N ARG A 578 -8.85 20.39 -13.65
CA ARG A 578 -10.01 20.01 -12.81
C ARG A 578 -10.77 21.21 -12.21
N PHE A 579 -10.16 22.39 -12.22
CA PHE A 579 -10.70 23.61 -11.62
C PHE A 579 -11.00 24.70 -12.65
N GLY A 580 -11.92 25.58 -12.29
CA GLY A 580 -12.24 26.77 -13.06
C GLY A 580 -11.03 27.67 -13.27
N ARG A 581 -11.08 28.54 -14.26
CA ARG A 581 -9.93 29.36 -14.69
C ARG A 581 -9.29 30.14 -13.54
N ASP A 582 -10.11 30.70 -12.65
CA ASP A 582 -9.64 31.59 -11.59
C ASP A 582 -9.09 30.83 -10.37
N ASN A 583 -9.47 29.53 -10.19
CA ASN A 583 -9.08 28.67 -9.07
C ASN A 583 -8.11 27.54 -9.47
N ARG A 584 -7.60 27.59 -10.68
CA ARG A 584 -6.77 26.55 -11.29
C ARG A 584 -5.39 26.41 -10.64
N ASN A 585 -4.83 27.53 -10.17
CA ASN A 585 -3.46 27.59 -9.61
C ASN A 585 -3.48 27.49 -8.08
N ALA A 586 -2.53 26.74 -7.54
CA ALA A 586 -2.28 26.68 -6.10
C ALA A 586 -0.76 26.71 -5.81
N ILE A 587 -0.40 27.45 -4.77
CA ILE A 587 0.99 27.54 -4.31
C ILE A 587 1.15 26.67 -3.07
N PHE A 588 2.16 25.80 -3.11
CA PHE A 588 2.57 24.94 -2.02
C PHE A 588 4.01 25.25 -1.65
N TRP A 589 4.32 25.16 -0.36
CA TRP A 589 5.64 25.45 0.16
C TRP A 589 6.00 24.55 1.33
N SER A 590 7.28 24.35 1.58
CA SER A 590 7.76 23.73 2.80
C SER A 590 9.09 24.33 3.26
N VAL A 591 9.33 24.23 4.56
CA VAL A 591 10.61 24.49 5.21
C VAL A 591 10.87 23.36 6.19
N GLY A 592 12.09 22.83 6.14
CA GLY A 592 12.55 21.80 7.05
C GLY A 592 13.93 22.13 7.62
N GLY A 593 14.22 21.57 8.80
CA GLY A 593 15.52 21.67 9.42
C GLY A 593 15.91 20.38 10.15
N MET A 594 17.21 20.06 10.13
CA MET A 594 17.79 18.94 10.85
C MET A 594 19.09 19.37 11.51
N TRP A 595 19.20 19.03 12.79
CA TRP A 595 20.42 19.21 13.58
C TRP A 595 20.98 17.84 13.96
N LYS A 596 22.17 17.51 13.49
CA LYS A 596 22.93 16.34 13.92
C LYS A 596 23.72 16.66 15.19
N ALA A 597 23.04 16.59 16.32
CA ALA A 597 23.56 16.99 17.61
C ALA A 597 24.78 16.18 18.04
N LYS A 598 24.88 14.90 17.65
CA LYS A 598 26.04 14.05 17.93
C LYS A 598 27.36 14.61 17.34
N HIS A 599 27.30 15.41 16.28
CA HIS A 599 28.46 16.03 15.66
C HIS A 599 28.96 17.28 16.41
N GLU A 600 28.28 17.69 17.50
CA GLU A 600 28.74 18.76 18.36
C GLU A 600 29.90 18.30 19.25
N ARG A 601 30.86 19.18 19.48
CA ARG A 601 32.08 18.88 20.25
C ARG A 601 31.80 18.27 21.63
N VAL A 602 30.74 18.73 22.29
CA VAL A 602 30.32 18.24 23.63
C VAL A 602 29.78 16.82 23.57
N LEU A 603 29.04 16.48 22.51
CA LEU A 603 28.38 15.19 22.36
C LEU A 603 29.27 14.15 21.63
N GLN A 604 30.27 14.59 20.87
CA GLN A 604 31.23 13.69 20.20
C GLN A 604 31.92 12.73 21.19
N THR A 605 32.21 13.20 22.40
CA THR A 605 32.88 12.42 23.44
C THR A 605 31.97 11.43 24.18
N VAL A 606 30.66 11.51 23.99
CA VAL A 606 29.66 10.65 24.65
C VAL A 606 29.61 9.30 23.93
N ARG A 607 30.24 8.28 24.49
CA ARG A 607 30.44 6.96 23.85
C ARG A 607 29.18 6.12 23.74
N TRP A 608 28.20 6.33 24.62
CA TRP A 608 26.95 5.57 24.57
C TRP A 608 25.94 6.11 23.55
N LEU A 609 26.16 7.31 23.01
CA LEU A 609 25.31 7.98 22.04
C LEU A 609 25.99 7.94 20.68
N ASP A 610 25.45 7.15 19.73
CA ASP A 610 26.02 7.01 18.38
C ASP A 610 25.40 7.98 17.41
N ARG A 611 24.12 8.30 17.61
CA ARG A 611 23.36 9.20 16.78
C ARG A 611 22.39 10.04 17.61
N LEU A 612 22.22 11.30 17.26
CA LEU A 612 21.17 12.17 17.77
C LEU A 612 20.87 13.23 16.71
N ASP A 613 19.77 13.04 15.99
CA ASP A 613 19.30 13.98 14.98
C ASP A 613 17.95 14.54 15.41
N VAL A 614 17.85 15.86 15.52
CA VAL A 614 16.60 16.57 15.78
C VAL A 614 16.08 17.14 14.47
N LYS A 615 14.85 16.80 14.11
CA LYS A 615 14.22 17.17 12.84
C LYS A 615 12.96 17.98 13.07
N PHE A 616 12.71 18.92 12.18
CA PHE A 616 11.49 19.69 12.12
C PHE A 616 11.13 19.99 10.68
N SER A 617 9.85 19.88 10.34
CA SER A 617 9.35 20.31 9.05
C SER A 617 7.94 20.90 9.16
N ILE A 618 7.67 21.90 8.31
CA ILE A 618 6.35 22.52 8.15
C ILE A 618 6.15 22.84 6.68
N GLY A 619 4.93 22.66 6.18
CA GLY A 619 4.62 23.02 4.80
C GLY A 619 3.22 22.64 4.39
N THR A 620 2.86 23.06 3.19
CA THR A 620 1.54 22.85 2.61
C THR A 620 1.62 21.88 1.44
N SER A 621 0.57 21.09 1.26
CA SER A 621 0.30 20.25 0.10
C SER A 621 -1.18 20.34 -0.27
N GLY A 622 -1.56 19.89 -1.46
CA GLY A 622 -2.92 19.93 -1.92
C GLY A 622 -3.47 18.55 -2.29
N ASN A 623 -4.79 18.48 -2.47
CA ASN A 623 -5.46 17.34 -3.08
C ASN A 623 -6.46 17.86 -4.11
N SER A 624 -6.54 17.20 -5.27
CA SER A 624 -7.41 17.58 -6.38
C SER A 624 -8.26 16.41 -6.87
N SER A 625 -8.22 15.27 -6.21
CA SER A 625 -8.92 14.06 -6.64
C SER A 625 -10.13 13.75 -5.75
N TYR A 626 -11.22 13.35 -6.41
CA TYR A 626 -12.47 12.94 -5.80
C TYR A 626 -12.89 11.58 -6.38
N PRO A 627 -12.32 10.46 -5.88
CA PRO A 627 -12.40 9.15 -6.53
C PRO A 627 -13.83 8.60 -6.67
N ASP A 628 -14.76 8.96 -5.78
CA ASP A 628 -16.16 8.49 -5.82
C ASP A 628 -16.92 8.98 -7.07
N LEU A 629 -16.41 10.00 -7.77
CA LEU A 629 -17.10 10.61 -8.91
C LEU A 629 -16.61 10.14 -10.28
N ASP A 630 -15.60 9.23 -10.31
CA ASP A 630 -15.02 8.71 -11.56
C ASP A 630 -14.63 9.85 -12.52
N TRP A 631 -15.03 9.79 -13.79
CA TRP A 631 -14.73 10.81 -14.80
C TRP A 631 -15.25 12.23 -14.46
N LYS A 632 -16.35 12.35 -13.70
CA LYS A 632 -16.98 13.63 -13.34
C LYS A 632 -16.06 14.52 -12.51
N GLU A 633 -15.13 13.94 -11.71
CA GLU A 633 -14.19 14.73 -10.92
C GLU A 633 -13.36 15.73 -11.75
N ASN A 634 -13.18 15.46 -13.05
CA ASN A 634 -12.43 16.33 -13.94
C ASN A 634 -13.19 17.58 -14.41
N TYR A 635 -14.52 17.62 -14.19
CA TYR A 635 -15.41 18.63 -14.75
C TYR A 635 -16.38 19.25 -13.73
N LEU A 636 -16.19 19.03 -12.42
CA LEU A 636 -17.10 19.53 -11.38
C LEU A 636 -17.23 21.06 -11.32
N HIS A 637 -16.32 21.79 -11.92
CA HIS A 637 -16.40 23.24 -12.05
C HIS A 637 -17.40 23.68 -13.14
N GLN A 638 -17.93 22.75 -13.96
CA GLN A 638 -18.87 23.00 -15.06
C GLN A 638 -20.19 22.29 -14.79
N SER A 639 -21.30 22.91 -15.25
CA SER A 639 -22.60 22.24 -15.27
C SER A 639 -22.61 21.18 -16.37
N LEU A 640 -22.86 19.92 -16.00
CA LEU A 640 -22.85 18.80 -16.95
C LEU A 640 -24.25 18.48 -17.42
N VAL A 641 -24.38 18.41 -18.74
CA VAL A 641 -25.63 18.06 -19.42
C VAL A 641 -25.74 16.57 -19.60
N GLN A 642 -26.91 16.03 -19.37
CA GLN A 642 -27.23 14.63 -19.64
C GLN A 642 -28.48 14.51 -20.51
N THR A 643 -28.57 13.42 -21.25
CA THR A 643 -29.77 13.07 -22.00
C THR A 643 -30.89 12.62 -21.06
N PHE A 644 -32.09 12.99 -21.35
CA PHE A 644 -33.26 12.66 -20.57
C PHE A 644 -34.28 11.90 -21.44
N THR A 645 -35.40 11.48 -20.86
CA THR A 645 -36.45 10.71 -21.54
C THR A 645 -36.87 11.41 -22.83
N PRO A 646 -36.89 10.70 -23.98
CA PRO A 646 -37.32 11.29 -25.25
C PRO A 646 -38.72 11.85 -25.16
N TYR A 647 -38.93 13.05 -25.71
CA TYR A 647 -40.26 13.67 -25.83
C TYR A 647 -40.68 13.68 -27.30
N LYS A 648 -41.78 13.05 -27.63
CA LYS A 648 -42.31 12.91 -29.01
C LYS A 648 -41.25 12.42 -30.01
N GLY A 649 -40.40 11.47 -29.62
CA GLY A 649 -39.36 10.91 -30.47
C GLY A 649 -38.06 11.75 -30.55
N ASN A 650 -38.04 12.95 -29.97
CA ASN A 650 -36.84 13.79 -29.91
C ASN A 650 -36.12 13.61 -28.61
N GLN A 651 -34.78 13.52 -28.69
CA GLN A 651 -33.92 13.46 -27.51
C GLN A 651 -34.02 14.78 -26.71
N THR A 652 -34.20 14.67 -25.43
CA THR A 652 -34.22 15.83 -24.52
C THR A 652 -32.97 15.86 -23.67
N PHE A 653 -32.60 17.04 -23.19
CA PHE A 653 -31.43 17.29 -22.37
C PHE A 653 -31.81 17.97 -21.07
N THR A 654 -31.10 17.65 -20.01
CA THR A 654 -31.21 18.33 -18.72
C THR A 654 -29.81 18.53 -18.12
N ILE A 655 -29.69 19.49 -17.22
CA ILE A 655 -28.47 19.62 -16.41
C ILE A 655 -28.51 18.49 -15.39
N GLY A 656 -27.58 17.54 -15.51
CA GLY A 656 -27.47 16.38 -14.63
C GLY A 656 -26.66 16.63 -13.37
N THR A 657 -25.70 17.56 -13.44
CA THR A 657 -24.83 17.93 -12.32
C THR A 657 -24.65 19.44 -12.30
N ALA A 658 -24.89 20.07 -11.16
CA ALA A 658 -24.61 21.49 -10.98
C ALA A 658 -23.08 21.70 -10.95
N GLY A 659 -22.57 22.60 -11.77
CA GLY A 659 -21.18 23.01 -11.74
C GLY A 659 -20.90 24.00 -10.63
N ASN A 660 -19.70 23.90 -10.05
CA ASN A 660 -19.21 24.87 -9.09
C ASN A 660 -17.92 25.53 -9.61
N PRO A 661 -17.97 26.71 -10.22
CA PRO A 661 -16.81 27.43 -10.74
C PRO A 661 -15.81 27.83 -9.64
N ASP A 662 -16.29 27.95 -8.38
CA ASP A 662 -15.47 28.31 -7.22
C ASP A 662 -14.72 27.11 -6.62
N LEU A 663 -14.91 25.91 -7.17
CA LEU A 663 -14.22 24.71 -6.72
C LEU A 663 -12.70 24.87 -6.85
N THR A 664 -11.99 24.60 -5.76
CA THR A 664 -10.54 24.72 -5.66
C THR A 664 -9.90 23.51 -4.96
N TRP A 665 -8.62 23.52 -4.79
CA TRP A 665 -7.83 22.52 -4.12
C TRP A 665 -8.21 22.36 -2.63
N GLU A 666 -8.26 21.12 -2.13
CA GLU A 666 -8.12 20.90 -0.69
C GLU A 666 -6.70 21.29 -0.29
N LYS A 667 -6.55 21.96 0.85
CA LYS A 667 -5.25 22.43 1.36
C LYS A 667 -4.91 21.71 2.64
N GLN A 668 -3.72 21.13 2.69
CA GLN A 668 -3.21 20.47 3.89
C GLN A 668 -1.98 21.20 4.40
N LEU A 669 -2.02 21.63 5.68
CA LEU A 669 -0.85 22.08 6.42
C LEU A 669 -0.34 20.91 7.25
N LYS A 670 0.91 20.52 7.03
CA LYS A 670 1.59 19.45 7.75
C LYS A 670 2.71 20.04 8.60
N MET A 671 2.79 19.61 9.85
CA MET A 671 3.87 19.93 10.79
C MET A 671 4.39 18.63 11.37
N THR A 672 5.70 18.46 11.40
CA THR A 672 6.36 17.29 11.99
C THR A 672 7.57 17.73 12.79
N ALA A 673 7.72 17.20 14.00
CA ALA A 673 8.91 17.37 14.83
C ALA A 673 9.34 15.99 15.34
N GLY A 674 10.61 15.65 15.21
CA GLY A 674 11.08 14.32 15.54
C GLY A 674 12.53 14.27 16.00
N VAL A 675 12.87 13.14 16.61
CA VAL A 675 14.22 12.81 17.08
C VAL A 675 14.56 11.40 16.60
N ALA A 676 15.68 11.29 15.87
CA ALA A 676 16.27 9.99 15.55
C ALA A 676 17.53 9.81 16.41
N PHE A 677 17.68 8.66 17.04
CA PHE A 677 18.79 8.37 17.96
C PHE A 677 19.38 6.98 17.76
N GLY A 678 20.64 6.83 18.16
CA GLY A 678 21.34 5.56 18.26
C GLY A 678 22.08 5.47 19.59
N ILE A 679 21.96 4.35 20.30
CA ILE A 679 22.52 4.13 21.64
C ILE A 679 23.28 2.81 21.67
N PHE A 680 24.58 2.83 21.95
CA PHE A 680 25.50 1.67 22.11
C PHE A 680 25.52 0.72 20.91
N ASP A 681 25.27 1.18 19.68
CA ASP A 681 24.99 0.34 18.49
C ASP A 681 23.91 -0.72 18.70
N PHE A 682 23.32 -0.75 19.90
CA PHE A 682 22.30 -1.71 20.32
C PHE A 682 20.89 -1.27 19.97
N LEU A 683 20.54 0.00 20.21
CA LEU A 683 19.19 0.53 20.05
C LEU A 683 19.18 1.72 19.09
N ARG A 684 18.37 1.64 18.06
CA ARG A 684 18.07 2.75 17.14
C ARG A 684 16.61 3.10 17.25
N GLY A 685 16.30 4.38 17.24
CA GLY A 685 14.92 4.85 17.32
C GLY A 685 14.67 6.09 16.48
N ASP A 686 13.44 6.20 16.01
CA ASP A 686 12.85 7.41 15.42
C ASP A 686 11.51 7.68 16.09
N ILE A 687 11.37 8.82 16.73
CA ILE A 687 10.14 9.25 17.38
C ILE A 687 9.76 10.59 16.78
N SER A 688 8.55 10.71 16.27
CA SER A 688 8.08 11.97 15.69
C SER A 688 6.63 12.27 16.05
N PHE A 689 6.37 13.53 16.35
CA PHE A 689 5.05 14.11 16.52
C PHE A 689 4.64 14.77 15.22
N TYR A 690 3.39 14.59 14.81
CA TYR A 690 2.85 15.25 13.63
C TYR A 690 1.48 15.87 13.89
N ARG A 691 1.18 16.93 13.14
CA ARG A 691 -0.15 17.49 12.98
C ARG A 691 -0.40 17.79 11.51
N ARG A 692 -1.51 17.27 10.99
CA ARG A 692 -2.01 17.54 9.66
C ARG A 692 -3.37 18.20 9.76
N LEU A 693 -3.51 19.39 9.20
CA LEU A 693 -4.74 20.17 9.15
C LEU A 693 -5.17 20.25 7.69
N THR A 694 -6.28 19.63 7.33
CA THR A 694 -6.90 19.74 6.01
C THR A 694 -8.04 20.74 6.06
N SER A 695 -7.95 21.80 5.30
CA SER A 695 -8.97 22.82 5.12
C SER A 695 -9.53 22.81 3.70
N SER A 696 -10.68 23.46 3.52
CA SER A 696 -11.34 23.47 2.21
C SER A 696 -11.56 22.06 1.66
N MET A 697 -12.02 21.13 2.50
CA MET A 697 -12.28 19.74 2.09
C MET A 697 -13.43 19.67 1.09
N TYR A 698 -13.38 18.67 0.23
CA TYR A 698 -14.50 18.34 -0.64
C TYR A 698 -15.62 17.69 0.15
N LEU A 699 -16.82 18.29 0.02
CA LEU A 699 -18.06 17.72 0.56
C LEU A 699 -19.23 18.01 -0.40
N ASP A 700 -20.19 17.10 -0.38
CA ASP A 700 -21.48 17.24 -1.05
C ASP A 700 -22.36 18.15 -0.17
N LYS A 701 -22.31 19.46 -0.43
CA LYS A 701 -23.12 20.44 0.32
C LYS A 701 -24.57 20.33 -0.11
N PRO A 702 -25.51 19.96 0.76
CA PRO A 702 -26.93 19.97 0.42
C PRO A 702 -27.40 21.37 0.09
N VAL A 703 -28.20 21.46 -0.96
CA VAL A 703 -28.80 22.72 -1.41
C VAL A 703 -30.35 22.62 -1.40
N PRO A 704 -31.06 23.74 -1.30
CA PRO A 704 -32.51 23.71 -1.35
C PRO A 704 -33.03 23.07 -2.65
N TYR A 705 -34.08 22.25 -2.56
CA TYR A 705 -34.65 21.58 -3.74
C TYR A 705 -35.17 22.56 -4.82
N THR A 706 -35.42 23.81 -4.46
CA THR A 706 -35.78 24.88 -5.40
C THR A 706 -34.70 25.19 -6.43
N THR A 707 -33.44 24.77 -6.16
CA THR A 707 -32.33 24.88 -7.12
C THR A 707 -32.40 23.83 -8.24
N GLY A 708 -33.23 22.81 -8.10
CA GLY A 708 -33.30 21.66 -8.99
C GLY A 708 -32.23 20.57 -8.70
N PHE A 709 -31.39 20.74 -7.68
CA PHE A 709 -30.35 19.82 -7.30
C PHE A 709 -30.48 19.44 -5.83
N ARG A 710 -29.93 18.28 -5.45
CA ARG A 710 -29.90 17.83 -4.06
C ARG A 710 -28.67 18.36 -3.35
N GLU A 711 -27.57 18.45 -4.07
CA GLU A 711 -26.24 18.77 -3.54
C GLU A 711 -25.40 19.56 -4.55
N LEU A 712 -24.42 20.27 -4.05
CA LEU A 712 -23.41 20.98 -4.82
C LEU A 712 -22.02 20.63 -4.24
N PHE A 713 -21.13 20.14 -5.09
CA PHE A 713 -19.74 19.88 -4.70
C PHE A 713 -19.06 21.19 -4.33
N SER A 714 -18.51 21.23 -3.12
CA SER A 714 -17.96 22.48 -2.58
C SER A 714 -16.77 22.21 -1.68
N ASN A 715 -15.88 23.19 -1.58
CA ASN A 715 -14.76 23.17 -0.64
C ASN A 715 -15.24 23.70 0.72
N VAL A 716 -15.58 22.80 1.64
CA VAL A 716 -16.13 23.16 2.95
C VAL A 716 -15.60 22.23 4.03
N GLY A 717 -15.47 22.77 5.24
CA GLY A 717 -15.04 22.00 6.39
C GLY A 717 -13.53 21.89 6.57
N THR A 718 -13.16 21.50 7.78
CA THR A 718 -11.77 21.36 8.22
C THR A 718 -11.63 20.13 9.09
N LEU A 719 -10.57 19.35 8.85
CA LEU A 719 -10.23 18.10 9.55
C LEU A 719 -8.80 18.18 10.07
N SER A 720 -8.56 17.75 11.28
CA SER A 720 -7.21 17.59 11.82
C SER A 720 -6.88 16.12 12.14
N ASN A 721 -5.64 15.74 11.91
CA ASN A 721 -5.03 14.49 12.40
C ASN A 721 -3.79 14.88 13.20
N THR A 722 -3.71 14.48 14.45
CA THR A 722 -2.58 14.75 15.33
C THR A 722 -2.12 13.45 15.96
N GLY A 723 -0.82 13.17 15.92
CA GLY A 723 -0.35 11.88 16.38
C GLY A 723 1.14 11.80 16.65
N ILE A 724 1.55 10.59 17.01
CA ILE A 724 2.93 10.20 17.26
C ILE A 724 3.26 8.94 16.47
N ASP A 725 4.43 8.94 15.83
CA ASP A 725 5.04 7.75 15.24
C ASP A 725 6.26 7.36 16.06
N ILE A 726 6.40 6.08 16.31
CA ILE A 726 7.55 5.49 16.98
C ILE A 726 8.05 4.33 16.13
N ARG A 727 9.35 4.29 15.88
CA ARG A 727 10.07 3.12 15.37
C ARG A 727 11.26 2.87 16.27
N LEU A 728 11.41 1.65 16.74
CA LEU A 728 12.57 1.17 17.49
C LEU A 728 13.08 -0.10 16.83
N ASP A 729 14.36 -0.16 16.58
CA ASP A 729 15.09 -1.32 16.07
C ASP A 729 16.24 -1.61 17.06
N ALA A 730 16.36 -2.85 17.51
CA ALA A 730 17.43 -3.25 18.43
C ALA A 730 18.29 -4.36 17.83
N VAL A 731 19.59 -4.33 18.06
CA VAL A 731 20.53 -5.41 17.75
C VAL A 731 20.83 -6.12 19.06
N VAL A 732 19.98 -7.08 19.45
CA VAL A 732 20.09 -7.72 20.78
C VAL A 732 21.25 -8.70 20.85
N TRP A 733 21.70 -9.19 19.73
CA TRP A 733 22.86 -10.05 19.62
C TRP A 733 23.46 -9.99 18.22
N HIS A 734 24.78 -9.92 18.13
CA HIS A 734 25.55 -10.06 16.91
C HIS A 734 26.91 -10.67 17.21
N ASP A 735 27.49 -11.38 16.26
CA ASP A 735 28.85 -11.92 16.35
C ASP A 735 29.69 -11.55 15.11
N ALA A 736 31.00 -11.83 15.19
CA ALA A 736 31.95 -11.57 14.12
C ALA A 736 31.75 -12.47 12.87
N LYS A 737 30.86 -13.47 12.93
CA LYS A 737 30.52 -14.34 11.79
C LYS A 737 29.27 -13.84 11.01
N GLY A 738 28.75 -12.67 11.35
CA GLY A 738 27.58 -12.08 10.72
C GLY A 738 26.26 -12.63 11.24
N ASN A 739 26.27 -13.45 12.31
CA ASN A 739 25.03 -13.84 12.97
C ASN A 739 24.47 -12.67 13.75
N ASN A 740 23.15 -12.45 13.69
CA ASN A 740 22.51 -11.36 14.40
C ASN A 740 21.04 -11.67 14.74
N ILE A 741 20.51 -10.97 15.72
CA ILE A 741 19.07 -10.95 16.07
C ILE A 741 18.65 -9.51 16.25
N THR A 742 17.71 -9.06 15.39
CA THR A 742 17.27 -7.68 15.31
C THR A 742 15.75 -7.56 15.43
N PRO A 743 15.20 -7.50 16.66
CA PRO A 743 13.79 -7.16 16.87
C PRO A 743 13.50 -5.71 16.53
N TYR A 744 12.27 -5.45 16.10
CA TYR A 744 11.79 -4.10 15.83
C TYR A 744 10.33 -3.93 16.29
N ILE A 745 9.94 -2.68 16.51
CA ILE A 745 8.56 -2.27 16.73
C ILE A 745 8.28 -0.95 15.99
N THR A 746 7.12 -0.89 15.37
CA THR A 746 6.52 0.34 14.84
C THR A 746 5.21 0.59 15.56
N PHE A 747 4.94 1.82 15.92
CA PHE A 747 3.72 2.23 16.59
C PHE A 747 3.28 3.60 16.08
N ASN A 748 2.00 3.76 15.86
CA ASN A 748 1.36 5.04 15.58
C ASN A 748 0.11 5.21 16.44
N TYR A 749 -0.03 6.38 17.05
CA TYR A 749 -1.29 6.85 17.58
C TYR A 749 -1.74 8.08 16.79
N ASN A 750 -2.97 8.07 16.28
CA ASN A 750 -3.56 9.16 15.53
C ASN A 750 -4.91 9.58 16.12
N ARG A 751 -5.02 10.84 16.50
CA ARG A 751 -6.28 11.47 16.91
C ARG A 751 -6.82 12.29 15.75
N GLN A 752 -7.89 11.80 15.12
CA GLN A 752 -8.66 12.52 14.11
C GLN A 752 -9.69 13.41 14.78
N ARG A 753 -9.91 14.64 14.24
CA ARG A 753 -10.93 15.55 14.73
C ARG A 753 -11.47 16.42 13.62
N ILE A 754 -12.80 16.51 13.53
CA ILE A 754 -13.50 17.45 12.66
C ILE A 754 -13.50 18.81 13.37
N GLU A 755 -12.86 19.80 12.77
CA GLU A 755 -12.74 21.15 13.34
C GLU A 755 -13.90 22.03 12.90
N GLU A 756 -14.37 21.86 11.65
CA GLU A 756 -15.42 22.67 11.06
C GLU A 756 -16.21 21.90 10.02
N LEU A 757 -17.53 22.15 9.93
CA LEU A 757 -18.44 21.67 8.91
C LEU A 757 -19.05 22.83 8.11
N PHE A 758 -19.72 22.52 7.00
CA PHE A 758 -20.37 23.53 6.15
C PHE A 758 -21.49 24.28 6.86
N GLY A 759 -21.62 25.57 6.55
CA GLY A 759 -22.71 26.43 7.04
C GLY A 759 -22.76 26.60 8.58
N GLY A 760 -21.62 26.41 9.27
CA GLY A 760 -21.53 26.51 10.73
C GLY A 760 -22.24 25.38 11.49
N ARG A 761 -22.57 24.27 10.82
CA ARG A 761 -23.22 23.12 11.46
C ARG A 761 -22.27 22.44 12.43
N ASN A 762 -22.82 21.95 13.53
CA ASN A 762 -22.08 21.17 14.51
C ASN A 762 -22.15 19.67 14.22
N TYR A 763 -23.11 19.24 13.40
CA TYR A 763 -23.42 17.83 13.18
C TYR A 763 -23.96 17.56 11.77
N TRP A 764 -23.58 16.44 11.16
CA TRP A 764 -24.09 15.98 9.87
C TRP A 764 -24.07 14.45 9.77
N VAL A 765 -25.22 13.82 9.65
CA VAL A 765 -25.36 12.39 9.33
C VAL A 765 -25.26 12.20 7.82
N ILE A 766 -24.45 11.23 7.39
CA ILE A 766 -24.41 10.82 5.98
C ILE A 766 -25.52 9.80 5.77
N PRO A 767 -26.60 10.14 5.02
CA PRO A 767 -27.75 9.26 4.90
C PRO A 767 -27.38 7.85 4.40
N GLY A 768 -27.83 6.81 5.11
CA GLY A 768 -27.64 5.41 4.73
C GLY A 768 -26.22 4.85 4.83
N SER A 769 -25.28 5.62 5.40
CA SER A 769 -23.88 5.17 5.54
C SER A 769 -23.55 4.58 6.91
N GLY A 770 -24.38 4.81 7.93
CA GLY A 770 -24.09 4.51 9.33
C GLY A 770 -22.92 5.33 9.91
N VAL A 771 -22.62 6.50 9.30
CA VAL A 771 -21.51 7.37 9.69
C VAL A 771 -22.00 8.80 9.83
N ALA A 772 -21.45 9.54 10.79
CA ALA A 772 -21.72 10.95 10.97
C ALA A 772 -20.43 11.77 11.13
N TYR A 773 -20.54 13.04 10.81
CA TYR A 773 -19.55 14.07 11.05
C TYR A 773 -20.04 15.01 12.15
N ALA A 774 -19.30 15.13 13.24
CA ALA A 774 -19.61 16.04 14.32
C ALA A 774 -18.36 16.87 14.69
N LYS A 775 -18.58 18.17 14.87
CA LYS A 775 -17.50 19.09 15.26
C LYS A 775 -16.91 18.68 16.61
N GLY A 776 -15.58 18.59 16.68
CA GLY A 776 -14.86 18.15 17.88
C GLY A 776 -14.66 16.64 18.00
N HIS A 777 -15.31 15.86 17.17
CA HIS A 777 -15.26 14.39 17.15
C HIS A 777 -14.43 13.87 15.98
N PRO A 778 -13.94 12.61 16.02
CA PRO A 778 -13.47 11.92 14.84
C PRO A 778 -14.66 11.62 13.90
N VAL A 779 -14.40 11.03 12.75
CA VAL A 779 -15.45 10.39 11.96
C VAL A 779 -15.93 9.18 12.75
N GLU A 780 -17.21 9.16 13.12
CA GLU A 780 -17.80 8.16 14.02
C GLU A 780 -18.94 7.40 13.36
N PHE A 781 -19.14 6.18 13.85
CA PHE A 781 -20.35 5.44 13.56
C PHE A 781 -21.56 6.10 14.19
N CYS A 782 -22.66 6.09 13.44
CA CYS A 782 -23.92 6.70 13.80
C CYS A 782 -25.04 5.69 13.57
N PHE A 783 -25.62 5.18 14.65
CA PHE A 783 -26.69 4.19 14.64
C PHE A 783 -27.75 4.48 15.69
N PRO A 784 -28.99 4.00 15.51
CA PRO A 784 -29.96 3.94 16.61
C PRO A 784 -29.36 3.19 17.81
N ARG A 785 -29.54 3.77 19.01
CA ARG A 785 -29.00 3.18 20.23
C ARG A 785 -30.04 2.25 20.84
N PHE A 786 -29.75 0.94 20.86
CA PHE A 786 -30.63 -0.06 21.47
C PHE A 786 -30.63 0.10 22.99
N TYR A 787 -31.84 0.11 23.60
CA TYR A 787 -32.01 0.16 25.04
C TYR A 787 -32.17 -1.25 25.62
N ARG A 788 -33.29 -1.92 25.32
CA ARG A 788 -33.62 -3.26 25.79
C ARG A 788 -34.82 -3.84 25.03
N VAL A 789 -35.16 -5.08 25.34
CA VAL A 789 -36.48 -5.63 25.06
C VAL A 789 -37.39 -5.20 26.19
N ASN A 790 -38.59 -4.68 25.88
CA ASN A 790 -39.59 -4.28 26.89
C ASN A 790 -40.12 -5.52 27.62
N PRO A 791 -39.95 -5.64 28.95
CA PRO A 791 -40.44 -6.81 29.71
C PRO A 791 -41.92 -7.00 29.64
N ASP A 792 -42.72 -5.91 29.43
CA ASP A 792 -44.17 -5.98 29.49
C ASP A 792 -44.81 -6.53 28.20
N ASP A 793 -44.26 -6.21 27.04
CA ASP A 793 -44.85 -6.56 25.75
C ASP A 793 -43.89 -7.21 24.73
N GLY A 794 -42.63 -7.41 25.10
CA GLY A 794 -41.62 -8.08 24.31
C GLY A 794 -41.16 -7.28 23.09
N LYS A 795 -41.47 -6.00 22.97
CA LYS A 795 -40.99 -5.13 21.88
C LYS A 795 -39.55 -4.67 22.08
N PRO A 796 -38.77 -4.55 21.03
CA PRO A 796 -37.47 -3.89 21.12
C PRO A 796 -37.64 -2.39 21.35
N GLN A 797 -36.76 -1.79 22.13
CA GLN A 797 -36.78 -0.36 22.47
C GLN A 797 -35.43 0.29 22.16
N TRP A 798 -35.46 1.51 21.63
CA TRP A 798 -34.31 2.36 21.34
C TRP A 798 -34.43 3.70 22.05
N TYR A 799 -33.29 4.29 22.40
CA TYR A 799 -33.26 5.66 22.93
C TYR A 799 -33.65 6.66 21.85
N LEU A 800 -34.45 7.66 22.26
CA LEU A 800 -34.73 8.82 21.41
C LEU A 800 -33.50 9.75 21.39
N PRO A 801 -33.08 10.29 20.22
CA PRO A 801 -32.01 11.28 20.16
C PRO A 801 -32.39 12.55 20.90
N ASP A 802 -31.41 13.31 21.38
CA ASP A 802 -31.65 14.65 21.92
C ASP A 802 -31.87 15.60 20.73
N GLU A 803 -33.08 16.15 20.61
CA GLU A 803 -33.44 17.07 19.52
C GLU A 803 -32.63 18.38 19.56
N ASN A 804 -32.10 18.78 20.74
CA ASN A 804 -31.33 19.98 20.94
C ASN A 804 -29.82 19.78 20.70
N ASP A 805 -29.33 18.56 20.88
CA ASP A 805 -27.91 18.22 20.65
C ASP A 805 -27.77 16.81 20.02
N LEU A 806 -27.86 16.74 18.71
CA LEU A 806 -27.74 15.49 17.97
C LEU A 806 -26.33 14.88 18.04
N SER A 807 -25.34 15.61 18.57
CA SER A 807 -24.00 15.09 18.84
C SER A 807 -23.90 14.40 20.21
N ALA A 808 -24.88 14.63 21.09
CA ALA A 808 -24.93 13.95 22.39
C ALA A 808 -25.46 12.53 22.24
N THR A 809 -24.84 11.61 22.97
CA THR A 809 -25.35 10.24 23.06
C THR A 809 -26.39 10.16 24.15
N GLN A 810 -27.67 9.98 23.78
CA GLN A 810 -28.76 9.87 24.75
C GLN A 810 -28.82 8.48 25.39
N THR A 811 -28.93 8.47 26.72
CA THR A 811 -29.01 7.22 27.52
C THR A 811 -30.11 7.31 28.60
N ASN A 812 -31.03 8.25 28.47
CA ASN A 812 -32.12 8.39 29.44
C ASN A 812 -33.19 7.31 29.23
N PRO A 813 -33.39 6.37 30.21
CA PRO A 813 -34.34 5.30 30.08
C PRO A 813 -35.82 5.73 30.01
N ASN A 814 -36.12 6.99 30.29
CA ASN A 814 -37.48 7.57 30.16
C ASN A 814 -37.73 8.15 28.76
N GLN A 815 -36.71 8.22 27.90
CA GLN A 815 -36.82 8.73 26.52
C GLN A 815 -36.52 7.60 25.55
N VAL A 816 -37.46 6.67 25.40
CA VAL A 816 -37.31 5.49 24.54
C VAL A 816 -38.53 5.31 23.65
N THR A 817 -38.33 4.62 22.56
CA THR A 817 -39.39 4.27 21.60
C THR A 817 -39.28 2.81 21.18
N SER A 818 -40.39 2.19 20.82
CA SER A 818 -40.43 0.88 20.14
C SER A 818 -40.65 1.01 18.63
N ASP A 819 -40.78 2.23 18.11
CA ASP A 819 -40.93 2.53 16.68
C ASP A 819 -39.60 2.83 16.03
N PHE A 820 -39.00 1.80 15.39
CA PHE A 820 -37.71 1.90 14.74
C PHE A 820 -37.77 2.77 13.50
N LYS A 821 -36.94 3.83 13.45
CA LYS A 821 -36.77 4.72 12.31
C LYS A 821 -35.31 5.11 12.15
N SER A 822 -34.89 5.45 10.93
CA SER A 822 -33.54 5.99 10.65
C SER A 822 -33.26 7.31 11.36
N SER A 823 -34.31 8.10 11.71
CA SER A 823 -34.15 9.33 12.48
C SER A 823 -33.71 9.12 13.93
N LEU A 824 -33.62 7.86 14.42
CA LEU A 824 -33.08 7.52 15.74
C LEU A 824 -31.53 7.43 15.78
N GLU A 825 -30.87 7.64 14.63
CA GLU A 825 -29.41 7.59 14.55
C GLU A 825 -28.75 8.62 15.48
N GLN A 826 -27.79 8.16 16.28
CA GLN A 826 -27.00 8.94 17.25
C GLN A 826 -25.54 8.60 17.13
N LEU A 827 -24.64 9.50 17.52
CA LEU A 827 -23.20 9.17 17.65
C LEU A 827 -23.01 8.04 18.67
N THR A 828 -22.17 7.08 18.32
CA THR A 828 -21.92 5.91 19.16
C THR A 828 -20.66 6.06 20.03
N GLY A 829 -19.87 7.11 19.83
CA GLY A 829 -18.54 7.26 20.44
C GLY A 829 -17.49 6.27 19.86
N LYS A 830 -17.80 5.61 18.74
CA LYS A 830 -16.95 4.61 18.11
C LYS A 830 -16.37 5.16 16.82
N PRO A 831 -15.03 5.34 16.72
CA PRO A 831 -14.42 5.90 15.54
C PRO A 831 -14.42 4.87 14.39
N VAL A 832 -14.58 5.38 13.16
CA VAL A 832 -14.48 4.58 11.93
C VAL A 832 -13.04 4.13 11.68
N ASN A 833 -12.07 5.01 11.98
CA ASN A 833 -10.66 4.72 11.76
C ASN A 833 -9.99 4.32 13.08
N ALA A 834 -9.23 3.22 13.07
CA ALA A 834 -8.46 2.78 14.23
C ALA A 834 -7.46 3.87 14.67
N PRO A 835 -7.50 4.31 15.95
CA PRO A 835 -6.58 5.32 16.45
C PRO A 835 -5.17 4.81 16.68
N MET A 836 -4.98 3.52 16.94
CA MET A 836 -3.67 2.91 17.19
C MET A 836 -3.40 1.81 16.19
N LYS A 837 -2.19 1.83 15.59
CA LYS A 837 -1.74 0.84 14.64
C LYS A 837 -0.24 0.70 14.65
N GLY A 838 0.24 -0.43 14.18
CA GLY A 838 1.66 -0.69 14.09
C GLY A 838 1.99 -2.15 13.79
N GLY A 839 3.23 -2.49 14.00
CA GLY A 839 3.72 -3.86 13.87
C GLY A 839 4.96 -4.08 14.72
N PHE A 840 5.27 -5.32 14.97
CA PHE A 840 6.50 -5.74 15.63
C PHE A 840 6.96 -7.06 15.06
N GLY A 841 8.23 -7.34 15.25
CA GLY A 841 8.80 -8.60 14.76
C GLY A 841 10.29 -8.68 15.03
N PHE A 842 10.93 -9.63 14.39
CA PHE A 842 12.37 -9.76 14.43
C PHE A 842 12.92 -10.39 13.16
N ASN A 843 14.16 -10.04 12.84
CA ASN A 843 14.98 -10.76 11.88
C ASN A 843 16.12 -11.43 12.64
N ALA A 844 16.49 -12.64 12.24
CA ALA A 844 17.62 -13.36 12.79
C ALA A 844 18.38 -14.07 11.67
N ASP A 845 19.69 -13.89 11.63
CA ASP A 845 20.63 -14.61 10.76
C ASP A 845 21.53 -15.47 11.65
N LEU A 846 21.49 -16.79 11.49
CA LEU A 846 22.15 -17.75 12.37
C LEU A 846 22.76 -18.90 11.55
N MET A 847 24.10 -18.92 11.40
CA MET A 847 24.85 -20.04 10.76
C MET A 847 24.31 -20.43 9.36
N GLY A 848 23.90 -19.41 8.56
CA GLY A 848 23.30 -19.59 7.24
C GLY A 848 21.78 -19.78 7.26
N PHE A 849 21.15 -20.02 8.41
CA PHE A 849 19.71 -19.90 8.57
C PHE A 849 19.34 -18.44 8.76
N TYR A 850 18.22 -18.04 8.19
CA TYR A 850 17.60 -16.76 8.47
C TYR A 850 16.13 -16.94 8.82
N VAL A 851 15.64 -16.10 9.72
CA VAL A 851 14.27 -16.10 10.18
C VAL A 851 13.74 -14.67 10.12
N GLN A 852 12.57 -14.49 9.53
CA GLN A 852 11.80 -13.24 9.57
C GLN A 852 10.44 -13.54 10.19
N CYS A 853 10.05 -12.78 11.20
CA CYS A 853 8.78 -12.94 11.89
C CYS A 853 8.15 -11.57 12.06
N ASP A 854 6.95 -11.36 11.49
CA ASP A 854 6.29 -10.07 11.48
C ASP A 854 4.85 -10.17 11.98
N PHE A 855 4.47 -9.25 12.84
CA PHE A 855 3.12 -9.04 13.33
C PHE A 855 2.63 -7.64 12.94
N ASN A 856 1.34 -7.50 12.66
CA ASN A 856 0.68 -6.21 12.57
C ASN A 856 -0.55 -6.15 13.46
N PHE A 857 -0.91 -4.94 13.90
CA PHE A 857 -2.09 -4.72 14.72
C PHE A 857 -2.76 -3.38 14.41
N GLU A 858 -4.09 -3.36 14.57
CA GLU A 858 -4.90 -2.15 14.69
C GLU A 858 -5.79 -2.28 15.94
N LEU A 859 -5.75 -1.28 16.82
CA LEU A 859 -6.50 -1.26 18.07
C LEU A 859 -7.47 -0.08 18.10
N GLY A 860 -8.65 -0.30 18.69
CA GLY A 860 -9.74 0.67 18.67
C GLY A 860 -10.45 0.75 17.31
N LYS A 861 -10.32 -0.27 16.46
CA LYS A 861 -11.07 -0.43 15.22
C LYS A 861 -12.47 -0.94 15.52
N TRP A 862 -13.47 -0.36 14.88
CA TRP A 862 -14.85 -0.79 14.98
C TRP A 862 -15.39 -1.11 13.60
N MET A 863 -16.30 -2.09 13.53
CA MET A 863 -17.00 -2.49 12.30
C MET A 863 -18.43 -2.86 12.61
N PHE A 864 -19.35 -2.51 11.73
CA PHE A 864 -20.72 -2.97 11.78
C PHE A 864 -20.80 -4.40 11.22
N ASN A 865 -21.13 -5.36 12.07
CA ASN A 865 -21.26 -6.76 11.71
C ASN A 865 -22.66 -7.05 11.15
N ASN A 866 -22.84 -6.73 9.87
CA ASN A 866 -24.11 -6.96 9.20
C ASN A 866 -24.39 -8.47 8.99
N ASP A 867 -23.35 -9.27 8.81
CA ASP A 867 -23.51 -10.74 8.69
C ASP A 867 -24.13 -11.32 9.97
N ARG A 868 -23.65 -10.90 11.15
CA ARG A 868 -24.23 -11.29 12.43
C ARG A 868 -25.65 -10.78 12.58
N MET A 869 -25.97 -9.55 12.19
CA MET A 869 -27.32 -9.00 12.23
C MET A 869 -28.28 -9.91 11.49
N TRP A 870 -27.91 -10.36 10.29
CA TRP A 870 -28.72 -11.26 9.48
C TRP A 870 -28.84 -12.67 10.08
N LEU A 871 -27.76 -13.22 10.62
CA LEU A 871 -27.70 -14.58 11.16
C LEU A 871 -28.33 -14.74 12.54
N THR A 872 -28.75 -13.67 13.19
CA THR A 872 -29.37 -13.70 14.51
C THR A 872 -30.86 -13.37 14.49
N ASP A 873 -31.46 -13.19 13.31
CA ASP A 873 -32.90 -12.90 13.17
C ASP A 873 -33.66 -14.03 12.48
N PRO A 874 -34.30 -14.96 13.26
CA PRO A 874 -35.09 -16.04 12.71
C PRO A 874 -36.44 -15.57 12.16
N ILE A 875 -36.85 -14.32 12.42
CA ILE A 875 -38.16 -13.82 12.07
C ILE A 875 -38.11 -13.11 10.71
N ALA A 876 -37.18 -12.20 10.51
CA ALA A 876 -37.00 -11.48 9.23
C ALA A 876 -36.45 -12.37 8.10
N HIS A 877 -35.77 -13.46 8.47
CA HIS A 877 -35.00 -14.27 7.52
C HIS A 877 -35.33 -15.78 7.63
N GLU A 878 -36.55 -16.13 7.28
CA GLU A 878 -37.10 -17.52 7.46
C GLU A 878 -36.35 -18.61 6.69
N LEU A 879 -35.66 -18.30 5.64
CA LEU A 879 -35.03 -19.27 4.74
C LEU A 879 -33.52 -19.47 5.00
N GLN A 880 -33.00 -18.94 6.12
CA GLN A 880 -31.55 -18.97 6.38
C GLN A 880 -31.19 -19.90 7.51
N ASN A 881 -29.92 -20.30 7.57
CA ASN A 881 -29.29 -20.80 8.79
C ASN A 881 -29.07 -19.63 9.76
N LEU A 882 -28.80 -19.94 11.01
CA LEU A 882 -28.65 -18.98 12.11
C LEU A 882 -27.32 -19.23 12.82
N SER A 883 -26.78 -18.16 13.42
CA SER A 883 -25.68 -18.28 14.36
C SER A 883 -26.11 -19.00 15.63
N ARG A 884 -25.21 -19.79 16.24
CA ARG A 884 -25.43 -20.42 17.54
C ARG A 884 -25.68 -19.44 18.67
N GLU A 885 -25.43 -18.14 18.45
CA GLU A 885 -25.77 -17.10 19.40
C GLU A 885 -27.25 -17.13 19.82
N VAL A 886 -28.16 -17.51 18.91
CA VAL A 886 -29.59 -17.60 19.19
C VAL A 886 -29.95 -18.69 20.25
N LEU A 887 -29.07 -19.69 20.41
CA LEU A 887 -29.25 -20.73 21.44
C LEU A 887 -28.72 -20.29 22.81
N THR A 888 -27.83 -19.32 22.86
CA THR A 888 -27.17 -18.89 24.11
C THR A 888 -27.84 -17.70 24.75
N LYS A 889 -28.72 -17.03 24.04
CA LYS A 889 -29.46 -15.85 24.48
C LYS A 889 -30.93 -16.13 24.64
N LYS A 890 -31.57 -15.38 25.55
CA LYS A 890 -32.99 -15.51 25.82
C LYS A 890 -33.81 -14.61 24.89
N TYR A 891 -34.91 -15.16 24.39
CA TYR A 891 -35.95 -14.33 23.76
C TYR A 891 -37.17 -14.21 24.68
N TRP A 892 -37.91 -13.10 24.51
CA TRP A 892 -39.07 -12.80 25.34
C TRP A 892 -40.25 -13.76 25.00
N LYS A 893 -40.81 -14.40 26.02
CA LYS A 893 -41.92 -15.37 25.93
C LYS A 893 -43.19 -14.87 26.59
N GLN A 894 -43.09 -14.15 27.72
CA GLN A 894 -44.25 -13.70 28.52
C GLN A 894 -43.92 -12.42 29.30
N PRO A 895 -44.97 -11.65 29.68
CA PRO A 895 -44.80 -10.44 30.49
C PRO A 895 -43.96 -10.69 31.75
N GLY A 896 -42.99 -9.82 31.98
CA GLY A 896 -42.01 -9.91 33.06
C GLY A 896 -40.67 -10.55 32.66
N ASP A 897 -40.53 -11.13 31.46
CA ASP A 897 -39.28 -11.73 31.00
C ASP A 897 -38.23 -10.65 30.73
N ILE A 898 -37.00 -10.85 31.25
CA ILE A 898 -35.82 -10.10 30.86
C ILE A 898 -35.13 -10.89 29.76
N ALA A 899 -35.14 -10.36 28.56
CA ALA A 899 -34.69 -11.04 27.36
C ALA A 899 -33.70 -10.21 26.51
N ASP A 900 -32.82 -10.89 25.78
CA ASP A 900 -31.88 -10.32 24.83
C ASP A 900 -32.57 -10.05 23.47
N PHE A 901 -33.47 -10.93 23.07
CA PHE A 901 -34.20 -10.85 21.81
C PHE A 901 -35.69 -10.59 22.04
N PRO A 902 -36.34 -9.87 21.12
CA PRO A 902 -37.77 -9.60 21.20
C PRO A 902 -38.65 -10.86 21.19
N SER A 903 -39.95 -10.67 21.36
CA SER A 903 -40.98 -11.68 21.09
C SER A 903 -40.90 -12.15 19.63
N THR A 904 -41.32 -13.35 19.33
CA THR A 904 -41.36 -13.95 17.99
C THR A 904 -42.35 -13.27 17.04
N GLN A 905 -43.08 -12.24 17.49
CA GLN A 905 -43.92 -11.39 16.66
C GLN A 905 -43.17 -10.25 16.02
N TYR A 906 -41.97 -9.96 16.48
CA TYR A 906 -41.13 -8.84 15.98
C TYR A 906 -39.83 -9.35 15.39
N SER A 907 -39.24 -8.61 14.47
CA SER A 907 -37.85 -8.82 14.02
C SER A 907 -36.92 -8.70 15.22
N TRP A 908 -36.00 -9.65 15.38
CA TRP A 908 -35.05 -9.67 16.49
C TRP A 908 -33.92 -8.66 16.33
N THR A 909 -33.67 -8.31 15.11
CA THR A 909 -32.54 -7.42 14.77
C THR A 909 -33.00 -6.23 13.93
N GLN A 910 -32.27 -5.14 14.10
CA GLN A 910 -32.38 -3.93 13.29
C GLN A 910 -30.96 -3.39 13.10
N ALA A 911 -30.75 -2.50 12.14
CA ALA A 911 -29.45 -1.84 11.94
C ALA A 911 -29.19 -0.84 13.07
N ASP A 912 -28.77 -1.35 14.23
CA ASP A 912 -28.50 -0.60 15.45
C ASP A 912 -27.15 -0.92 16.06
N ASP A 913 -26.76 -0.23 17.13
CA ASP A 913 -25.44 -0.30 17.73
C ASP A 913 -25.07 -1.65 18.38
N ARG A 914 -26.02 -2.60 18.51
CA ARG A 914 -25.74 -3.97 18.98
C ARG A 914 -24.83 -4.75 18.06
N PHE A 915 -24.81 -4.37 16.77
CA PHE A 915 -23.99 -5.01 15.73
C PHE A 915 -22.73 -4.25 15.42
N LEU A 916 -22.44 -3.16 16.14
CA LEU A 916 -21.17 -2.44 16.07
C LEU A 916 -20.18 -3.12 17.00
N GLU A 917 -19.24 -3.88 16.43
CA GLU A 917 -18.30 -4.72 17.15
C GLU A 917 -16.88 -4.15 17.15
N ASP A 918 -16.15 -4.45 18.23
CA ASP A 918 -14.71 -4.20 18.29
C ASP A 918 -13.98 -5.14 17.33
N ALA A 919 -13.47 -4.58 16.24
CA ALA A 919 -12.70 -5.26 15.22
C ALA A 919 -11.19 -5.02 15.37
N SER A 920 -10.74 -4.67 16.58
CA SER A 920 -9.32 -4.64 16.90
C SER A 920 -8.70 -6.00 16.67
N PHE A 921 -7.48 -6.02 16.14
CA PHE A 921 -6.80 -7.27 15.85
C PHE A 921 -5.28 -7.19 16.04
N LEU A 922 -4.70 -8.33 16.33
CA LEU A 922 -3.28 -8.65 16.20
C LEU A 922 -3.15 -9.84 15.24
N ARG A 923 -2.40 -9.67 14.15
CA ARG A 923 -2.20 -10.72 13.14
C ARG A 923 -0.72 -11.10 13.02
N TRP A 924 -0.43 -12.39 13.10
CA TRP A 924 0.85 -12.94 12.69
C TRP A 924 0.92 -12.93 11.17
N LYS A 925 1.48 -11.86 10.62
CA LYS A 925 1.41 -11.53 9.19
C LYS A 925 2.34 -12.37 8.35
N ASN A 926 3.56 -12.64 8.86
CA ASN A 926 4.58 -13.39 8.13
C ASN A 926 5.51 -14.17 9.06
N LEU A 927 5.89 -15.36 8.63
CA LEU A 927 7.02 -16.12 9.15
C LEU A 927 7.76 -16.70 7.95
N THR A 928 9.03 -16.33 7.77
CA THR A 928 9.92 -16.93 6.76
C THR A 928 11.11 -17.56 7.47
N ILE A 929 11.40 -18.80 7.16
CA ILE A 929 12.59 -19.53 7.61
C ILE A 929 13.30 -20.01 6.37
N GLY A 930 14.55 -19.63 6.20
CA GLY A 930 15.35 -20.05 5.05
C GLY A 930 16.77 -20.42 5.43
N TYR A 931 17.44 -21.07 4.49
CA TYR A 931 18.83 -21.47 4.59
C TYR A 931 19.58 -21.04 3.35
N VAL A 932 20.65 -20.31 3.55
CA VAL A 932 21.60 -19.91 2.50
C VAL A 932 22.67 -20.96 2.42
N PHE A 933 22.83 -21.58 1.25
CA PHE A 933 23.82 -22.64 1.07
C PHE A 933 25.24 -22.07 1.15
N PRO A 934 26.17 -22.77 1.84
CA PRO A 934 27.58 -22.37 1.90
C PRO A 934 28.18 -22.20 0.50
N LYS A 935 29.02 -21.20 0.33
CA LYS A 935 29.70 -20.91 -0.94
C LYS A 935 30.46 -22.12 -1.49
N GLU A 936 31.09 -22.91 -0.59
CA GLU A 936 31.84 -24.12 -0.96
C GLU A 936 30.93 -25.18 -1.61
N TRP A 937 29.69 -25.32 -1.15
CA TRP A 937 28.73 -26.26 -1.75
C TRP A 937 28.33 -25.80 -3.14
N MET A 938 28.08 -24.51 -3.29
CA MET A 938 27.70 -23.90 -4.57
C MET A 938 28.83 -23.97 -5.58
N ALA A 939 30.06 -23.70 -5.17
CA ALA A 939 31.25 -23.82 -6.01
C ALA A 939 31.47 -25.24 -6.60
N ARG A 940 31.05 -26.28 -5.87
CA ARG A 940 31.10 -27.68 -6.37
C ARG A 940 30.16 -27.94 -7.54
N THR A 941 29.10 -27.18 -7.65
CA THR A 941 28.12 -27.31 -8.76
C THR A 941 28.68 -26.77 -10.08
N ARG A 942 29.70 -25.91 -10.06
CA ARG A 942 30.32 -25.20 -11.19
C ARG A 942 29.39 -24.27 -11.96
N PHE A 943 28.11 -24.19 -11.58
CA PHE A 943 27.09 -23.38 -12.25
C PHE A 943 26.54 -22.31 -11.34
N PHE A 944 26.35 -22.59 -10.04
CA PHE A 944 25.73 -21.69 -9.11
C PHE A 944 26.74 -20.95 -8.23
N SER A 945 26.64 -19.62 -8.21
CA SER A 945 27.43 -18.77 -7.32
C SER A 945 26.82 -18.68 -5.92
N SER A 946 25.50 -18.77 -5.81
CA SER A 946 24.76 -18.73 -4.55
C SER A 946 23.43 -19.48 -4.68
N GLY A 947 22.91 -19.97 -3.56
CA GLY A 947 21.60 -20.60 -3.50
C GLY A 947 20.98 -20.49 -2.13
N LYS A 948 19.65 -20.37 -2.07
CA LYS A 948 18.88 -20.44 -0.82
C LYS A 948 17.57 -21.20 -1.01
N LEU A 949 17.16 -21.87 0.04
CA LEU A 949 15.86 -22.53 0.18
C LEU A 949 15.11 -21.87 1.32
N TYR A 950 13.80 -21.62 1.18
CA TYR A 950 13.01 -21.03 2.25
C TYR A 950 11.58 -21.58 2.28
N VAL A 951 11.01 -21.52 3.48
CA VAL A 951 9.59 -21.78 3.74
C VAL A 951 9.00 -20.50 4.31
N THR A 952 7.87 -20.08 3.79
CA THR A 952 7.16 -18.89 4.29
C THR A 952 5.71 -19.21 4.61
N GLY A 953 5.21 -18.65 5.71
CA GLY A 953 3.83 -18.67 6.11
C GLY A 953 3.27 -17.25 6.20
N ARG A 954 2.05 -17.03 5.70
CA ARG A 954 1.38 -15.71 5.72
C ARG A 954 0.04 -15.80 6.42
N ASN A 955 -0.34 -14.72 7.14
CA ASN A 955 -1.59 -14.61 7.88
C ASN A 955 -1.85 -15.83 8.78
N LEU A 956 -0.82 -16.26 9.51
CA LEU A 956 -0.81 -17.53 10.22
C LEU A 956 -1.87 -17.60 11.32
N LEU A 957 -1.99 -16.53 12.12
CA LEU A 957 -2.96 -16.44 13.21
C LEU A 957 -3.50 -15.00 13.30
N THR A 958 -4.78 -14.88 13.68
CA THR A 958 -5.42 -13.61 13.97
C THR A 958 -6.08 -13.67 15.35
N PHE A 959 -5.72 -12.73 16.22
CA PHE A 959 -6.32 -12.56 17.53
C PHE A 959 -7.27 -11.36 17.45
N THR A 960 -8.55 -11.57 17.68
CA THR A 960 -9.59 -10.55 17.58
C THR A 960 -10.82 -10.97 18.38
N SER A 961 -11.60 -10.01 18.84
CA SER A 961 -12.94 -10.21 19.41
C SER A 961 -14.04 -10.11 18.36
N PHE A 962 -13.71 -9.67 17.15
CA PHE A 962 -14.66 -9.55 16.05
C PHE A 962 -15.19 -10.92 15.62
N ARG A 963 -16.50 -11.04 15.53
CA ARG A 963 -17.21 -12.29 15.20
C ARG A 963 -17.52 -12.47 13.73
N GLY A 964 -17.23 -11.48 12.90
CA GLY A 964 -17.35 -11.57 11.44
C GLY A 964 -16.18 -12.30 10.78
N PRO A 965 -16.19 -12.41 9.44
CA PRO A 965 -15.20 -13.21 8.69
C PRO A 965 -13.75 -12.73 8.84
N ASP A 966 -13.50 -11.41 8.84
CA ASP A 966 -12.15 -10.85 8.93
C ASP A 966 -12.16 -9.40 9.46
N PRO A 967 -11.37 -9.07 10.50
CA PRO A 967 -11.27 -7.72 11.03
C PRO A 967 -10.36 -6.79 10.20
N GLU A 968 -9.52 -7.31 9.30
CA GLU A 968 -8.54 -6.52 8.51
C GLU A 968 -9.15 -5.87 7.26
N LEU A 969 -10.44 -5.99 7.03
CA LEU A 969 -11.09 -5.39 5.86
C LEU A 969 -11.06 -3.85 5.90
N PRO A 970 -10.83 -3.16 4.74
CA PRO A 970 -10.86 -1.70 4.65
C PRO A 970 -12.28 -1.15 4.47
N ILE A 971 -13.28 -1.77 5.09
CA ILE A 971 -14.70 -1.42 5.00
C ILE A 971 -15.28 -1.25 6.40
N ASN A 972 -16.30 -0.41 6.50
CA ASN A 972 -16.96 -0.10 7.77
C ASN A 972 -18.02 -1.15 8.16
N THR A 973 -18.50 -1.92 7.19
CA THR A 973 -19.57 -2.89 7.35
C THR A 973 -19.13 -4.24 6.81
N SER A 974 -19.20 -5.27 7.64
CA SER A 974 -19.03 -6.66 7.18
C SER A 974 -20.29 -7.07 6.45
N LEU A 975 -20.19 -7.27 5.15
CA LEU A 975 -21.30 -7.75 4.31
C LEU A 975 -20.73 -8.69 3.26
N GLY A 976 -20.74 -9.99 3.56
CA GLY A 976 -20.35 -11.02 2.61
C GLY A 976 -18.97 -10.83 1.98
N ALA A 977 -17.98 -10.34 2.72
CA ALA A 977 -16.64 -10.18 2.20
C ALA A 977 -15.96 -11.54 1.99
N ASN A 978 -15.17 -11.66 0.93
CA ASN A 978 -14.32 -12.83 0.75
C ASN A 978 -13.36 -12.96 1.93
N PRO A 979 -13.29 -14.15 2.57
CA PRO A 979 -12.44 -14.35 3.73
C PRO A 979 -10.97 -14.26 3.35
N SER A 980 -10.14 -13.78 4.27
CA SER A 980 -8.68 -13.77 4.10
C SER A 980 -8.12 -15.18 4.00
N THR A 981 -6.98 -15.30 3.31
CA THR A 981 -6.26 -16.55 3.17
C THR A 981 -5.09 -16.66 4.14
N ARG A 982 -4.89 -17.87 4.67
CA ARG A 982 -3.61 -18.33 5.24
C ARG A 982 -2.85 -19.05 4.14
N GLN A 983 -1.56 -18.77 4.00
CA GLN A 983 -0.75 -19.35 2.93
C GLN A 983 0.54 -19.93 3.50
N PHE A 984 0.94 -21.09 2.96
CA PHE A 984 2.26 -21.68 3.17
C PHE A 984 2.92 -21.87 1.81
N ALA A 985 4.19 -21.50 1.70
CA ALA A 985 4.93 -21.66 0.46
C ALA A 985 6.37 -22.11 0.73
N VAL A 986 6.92 -22.86 -0.22
CA VAL A 986 8.32 -23.24 -0.30
C VAL A 986 8.91 -22.56 -1.53
N GLY A 987 10.09 -21.96 -1.38
CA GLY A 987 10.75 -21.28 -2.48
C GLY A 987 12.24 -21.54 -2.53
N VAL A 988 12.78 -21.47 -3.74
CA VAL A 988 14.21 -21.60 -4.03
C VAL A 988 14.68 -20.38 -4.81
N GLU A 989 15.88 -19.91 -4.49
CA GLU A 989 16.58 -18.89 -5.28
C GLU A 989 17.99 -19.40 -5.60
N LEU A 990 18.36 -19.29 -6.86
CA LEU A 990 19.66 -19.71 -7.38
C LEU A 990 20.27 -18.58 -8.19
N LYS A 991 21.55 -18.28 -7.93
CA LYS A 991 22.34 -17.30 -8.70
C LYS A 991 23.44 -18.03 -9.45
N PHE A 992 23.64 -17.59 -10.70
CA PHE A 992 24.68 -18.12 -11.60
C PHE A 992 25.80 -17.13 -11.73
#